data_137231138d365394072804949aed8b9b
#
_entry.id   137231138d365394072804949aed8b9b
#
_cell.length_a   1.000
_cell.length_b   1.000
_cell.length_c   1.000
_cell.angle_alpha   90.00
_cell.angle_beta   90.00
_cell.angle_gamma   90.00
#
_symmetry.space_group_name_H-M   'P 1'
#
loop_
_entity.id
_entity.type
_entity.pdbx_description
1 polymer ?
#
loop_
_entity_poly.entity_id
_entity_poly.type
_entity_poly.pdbx_seq_one_letter_code
_entity_poly.pdbx_strand_id
1 'polypeptide(L)'
;MPRLLSPENREAFASQLASYLQHTGIRRCVVVFHGGEPLLMGSTELVAFAAQLRGAVGTHVQLDIGMQTNGLLLTQEALDAFASAAIGISLSLDGPKEANDLHRTSRRGRSSFEQTYQALQLLRSAPDVFAGVIAVIDPRTQPRQLLDFFSEQQVPRLDFLLPDAHHQRPPPGRVEQPYLYEKWLIEAFDLWFDEYPTLEVRTFEALLDAVAGMPSQTDAFGFGDVSLITVETDGSYHDLDVLKVVSQDATRLNGAVTDTPISEVAASPALAAHRALLTKEGLCTSCRSCDVVDVCGGGSVPHRFGLNGFKNPTVYCKEMRALIRHVQARVAESLELARPVSAAAGYTGDLREFESAETSREAVSALWASATSAQSTGLRSALLWLESSCNEPEGTAVARKLLESPSAIDLLAQKPGAVAWSNAILARDAGRPVSAIDGSALDPDVSYAQWMLAGLQGSPEASPVVHATDVWLRRPFGGAIHFEDQDVLPAALPLLQEALGILDAWRPALARELRMICRAVQFIRDPAADPDKIVSFSDNAVPGALYVSVMQRGGLIDAYDLADSLLHEYRHQKLYLLERIAPVVEPTTRKVVSPWRQDLRPPSGLFHAIFVFVELRRFWKYVNSLNLDRLNRRAQNQLVDTDTRLREAFQTLAKCPLTGAGRSLAAVLEVAARE
;
A
#
# COMPACT_ATOMS: atom_id res chain seq x y z
N MET A 1 23.31 -22.83 26.37
CA MET A 1 23.41 -21.38 26.11
C MET A 1 23.41 -20.59 27.39
N PRO A 2 24.17 -19.47 27.49
CA PRO A 2 24.08 -18.52 28.61
C PRO A 2 22.64 -18.00 28.76
N ARG A 3 22.28 -17.55 29.96
CA ARG A 3 20.93 -16.98 30.19
C ARG A 3 20.78 -15.57 29.59
N LEU A 4 21.88 -14.84 29.47
CA LEU A 4 21.92 -13.44 29.00
C LEU A 4 23.04 -13.28 27.98
N LEU A 5 22.85 -12.38 27.02
CA LEU A 5 23.87 -11.95 26.07
C LEU A 5 24.96 -11.17 26.82
N SER A 6 26.22 -11.60 26.71
CA SER A 6 27.34 -10.98 27.41
C SER A 6 27.62 -9.55 26.92
N PRO A 7 28.23 -8.67 27.75
CA PRO A 7 28.63 -7.33 27.29
C PRO A 7 29.53 -7.36 26.05
N GLU A 8 30.47 -8.33 25.99
CA GLU A 8 31.36 -8.55 24.85
C GLU A 8 30.56 -8.85 23.55
N ASN A 9 29.60 -9.77 23.63
CA ASN A 9 28.76 -10.11 22.48
C ASN A 9 27.86 -8.93 22.05
N ARG A 10 27.39 -8.10 22.99
CA ARG A 10 26.62 -6.88 22.71
C ARG A 10 27.46 -5.87 21.94
N GLU A 11 28.70 -5.63 22.36
CA GLU A 11 29.63 -4.72 21.70
C GLU A 11 29.99 -5.22 20.31
N ALA A 12 30.33 -6.50 20.18
CA ALA A 12 30.64 -7.13 18.91
C ALA A 12 29.42 -7.02 17.94
N PHE A 13 28.22 -7.33 18.41
CA PHE A 13 27.01 -7.22 17.58
C PHE A 13 26.74 -5.78 17.13
N ALA A 14 26.86 -4.79 18.02
CA ALA A 14 26.67 -3.38 17.68
C ALA A 14 27.66 -2.92 16.59
N SER A 15 28.93 -3.32 16.70
CA SER A 15 29.98 -3.05 15.71
C SER A 15 29.70 -3.72 14.37
N GLN A 16 29.34 -5.00 14.39
CA GLN A 16 29.00 -5.78 13.18
C GLN A 16 27.79 -5.21 12.46
N LEU A 17 26.74 -4.85 13.20
CA LEU A 17 25.54 -4.24 12.65
C LEU A 17 25.84 -2.90 11.97
N ALA A 18 26.59 -2.02 12.64
CA ALA A 18 26.98 -0.73 12.08
C ALA A 18 27.78 -0.88 10.78
N SER A 19 28.77 -1.78 10.77
CA SER A 19 29.59 -2.09 9.60
C SER A 19 28.73 -2.63 8.44
N TYR A 20 27.82 -3.55 8.72
CA TYR A 20 26.93 -4.13 7.71
C TYR A 20 26.01 -3.08 7.07
N LEU A 21 25.33 -2.26 7.89
CA LEU A 21 24.42 -1.22 7.43
C LEU A 21 25.14 -0.14 6.59
N GLN A 22 26.35 0.25 7.01
CA GLN A 22 27.18 1.18 6.25
C GLN A 22 27.59 0.60 4.89
N HIS A 23 28.01 -0.65 4.84
CA HIS A 23 28.47 -1.32 3.62
C HIS A 23 27.36 -1.56 2.61
N THR A 24 26.15 -1.89 3.09
CA THR A 24 25.00 -2.20 2.23
C THR A 24 24.17 -0.99 1.85
N GLY A 25 24.40 0.17 2.49
CA GLY A 25 23.62 1.39 2.26
C GLY A 25 22.18 1.33 2.74
N ILE A 26 21.85 0.35 3.61
CA ILE A 26 20.51 0.22 4.21
C ILE A 26 20.23 1.45 5.09
N ARG A 27 19.10 2.11 4.86
CA ARG A 27 18.70 3.34 5.56
C ARG A 27 17.75 3.12 6.73
N ARG A 28 17.13 1.94 6.82
CA ARG A 28 16.23 1.57 7.91
C ARG A 28 16.49 0.15 8.35
N CYS A 29 16.62 -0.06 9.67
CA CYS A 29 16.82 -1.37 10.27
C CYS A 29 15.97 -1.47 11.54
N VAL A 30 15.53 -2.69 11.85
CA VAL A 30 14.79 -2.99 13.08
C VAL A 30 15.59 -4.02 13.87
N VAL A 31 15.78 -3.77 15.16
CA VAL A 31 16.32 -4.75 16.12
C VAL A 31 15.23 -5.09 17.12
N VAL A 32 14.91 -6.37 17.26
CA VAL A 32 13.88 -6.83 18.19
C VAL A 32 14.54 -7.65 19.30
N PHE A 33 14.39 -7.21 20.54
CA PHE A 33 14.74 -8.02 21.71
C PHE A 33 13.69 -9.10 21.87
N HIS A 34 14.09 -10.33 21.65
CA HIS A 34 13.26 -11.52 21.66
C HIS A 34 13.87 -12.61 22.56
N GLY A 35 13.74 -13.85 22.21
CA GLY A 35 14.28 -15.00 22.94
C GLY A 35 13.27 -15.59 23.90
N GLY A 36 13.73 -16.21 24.98
CA GLY A 36 12.82 -16.81 25.97
C GLY A 36 11.98 -15.76 26.71
N GLU A 37 12.63 -14.73 27.24
CA GLU A 37 12.03 -13.54 27.86
C GLU A 37 13.10 -12.45 28.01
N PRO A 38 13.03 -11.37 27.24
CA PRO A 38 14.04 -10.31 27.24
C PRO A 38 14.11 -9.54 28.57
N LEU A 39 12.98 -9.38 29.28
CA LEU A 39 12.95 -8.67 30.57
C LEU A 39 13.79 -9.34 31.67
N LEU A 40 14.23 -10.59 31.49
CA LEU A 40 15.20 -11.23 32.39
C LEU A 40 16.56 -10.51 32.41
N MET A 41 16.87 -9.73 31.36
CA MET A 41 18.09 -8.93 31.30
C MET A 41 18.00 -7.66 32.17
N GLY A 42 16.80 -7.23 32.51
CA GLY A 42 16.53 -5.98 33.24
C GLY A 42 16.44 -4.76 32.33
N SER A 43 15.59 -3.81 32.71
CA SER A 43 15.32 -2.60 31.91
C SER A 43 16.56 -1.73 31.70
N THR A 44 17.38 -1.56 32.72
CA THR A 44 18.63 -0.75 32.65
C THR A 44 19.58 -1.29 31.59
N GLU A 45 19.79 -2.60 31.54
CA GLU A 45 20.71 -3.23 30.59
C GLU A 45 20.14 -3.20 29.17
N LEU A 46 18.83 -3.39 28.99
CA LEU A 46 18.17 -3.31 27.69
C LEU A 46 18.24 -1.89 27.12
N VAL A 47 18.00 -0.87 27.96
CA VAL A 47 18.12 0.54 27.56
C VAL A 47 19.55 0.91 27.21
N ALA A 48 20.53 0.45 28.01
CA ALA A 48 21.94 0.68 27.72
C ALA A 48 22.35 0.02 26.39
N PHE A 49 21.87 -1.19 26.12
CA PHE A 49 22.15 -1.87 24.87
C PHE A 49 21.48 -1.18 23.68
N ALA A 50 20.25 -0.72 23.80
CA ALA A 50 19.58 0.10 22.77
C ALA A 50 20.36 1.38 22.46
N ALA A 51 20.85 2.07 23.48
CA ALA A 51 21.69 3.27 23.31
C ALA A 51 23.02 2.93 22.62
N GLN A 52 23.65 1.82 22.98
CA GLN A 52 24.87 1.31 22.35
C GLN A 52 24.68 1.04 20.86
N LEU A 53 23.58 0.35 20.49
CA LEU A 53 23.23 0.07 19.09
C LEU A 53 23.04 1.34 18.29
N ARG A 54 22.24 2.30 18.80
CA ARG A 54 22.03 3.59 18.13
C ARG A 54 23.30 4.41 18.00
N GLY A 55 24.15 4.39 19.04
CA GLY A 55 25.45 5.06 19.00
C GLY A 55 26.39 4.48 17.95
N ALA A 56 26.42 3.15 17.81
CA ALA A 56 27.25 2.48 16.82
C ALA A 56 26.77 2.71 15.38
N VAL A 57 25.46 2.64 15.16
CA VAL A 57 24.84 2.80 13.82
C VAL A 57 24.86 4.25 13.35
N GLY A 58 24.78 5.22 14.26
CA GLY A 58 24.76 6.65 13.93
C GLY A 58 23.42 7.13 13.37
N THR A 59 23.39 8.39 12.93
CA THR A 59 22.14 9.08 12.52
C THR A 59 21.76 8.89 11.06
N HIS A 60 22.61 8.26 10.26
CA HIS A 60 22.37 8.05 8.83
C HIS A 60 21.46 6.85 8.53
N VAL A 61 21.16 6.02 9.54
CA VAL A 61 20.23 4.90 9.50
C VAL A 61 19.15 5.10 10.56
N GLN A 62 17.91 4.97 10.19
CA GLN A 62 16.80 4.86 11.12
C GLN A 62 16.84 3.48 11.77
N LEU A 63 17.25 3.42 13.04
CA LEU A 63 17.25 2.19 13.83
C LEU A 63 16.06 2.15 14.78
N ASP A 64 15.05 1.38 14.41
CA ASP A 64 13.89 1.10 15.26
C ASP A 64 14.23 -0.06 16.19
N ILE A 65 13.89 0.04 17.47
CA ILE A 65 14.13 -1.02 18.45
C ILE A 65 12.80 -1.43 19.08
N GLY A 66 12.53 -2.73 19.00
CA GLY A 66 11.35 -3.36 19.57
C GLY A 66 11.69 -4.45 20.57
N MET A 67 10.67 -4.89 21.31
CA MET A 67 10.76 -6.00 22.24
C MET A 67 9.48 -6.83 22.21
N GLN A 68 9.62 -8.17 22.21
CA GLN A 68 8.51 -9.10 22.40
C GLN A 68 8.61 -9.72 23.77
N THR A 69 7.59 -9.54 24.62
CA THR A 69 7.61 -10.03 26.01
C THR A 69 6.30 -10.74 26.41
N ASN A 70 6.38 -11.63 27.39
CA ASN A 70 5.20 -12.19 28.07
C ASN A 70 4.62 -11.24 29.14
N GLY A 71 5.29 -10.13 29.42
CA GLY A 71 4.85 -9.08 30.35
C GLY A 71 4.98 -9.38 31.84
N LEU A 72 5.35 -10.61 32.23
CA LEU A 72 5.36 -11.01 33.65
C LEU A 72 6.32 -10.22 34.54
N LEU A 73 7.32 -9.60 33.94
CA LEU A 73 8.36 -8.80 34.65
C LEU A 73 8.25 -7.30 34.31
N LEU A 74 7.23 -6.86 33.59
CA LEU A 74 7.05 -5.46 33.25
C LEU A 74 6.56 -4.68 34.47
N THR A 75 7.29 -3.61 34.82
CA THR A 75 6.95 -2.66 35.88
C THR A 75 6.77 -1.27 35.29
N GLN A 76 6.15 -0.33 36.05
CA GLN A 76 6.02 1.05 35.63
C GLN A 76 7.40 1.69 35.38
N GLU A 77 8.37 1.46 36.27
CA GLU A 77 9.74 1.99 36.12
C GLU A 77 10.42 1.46 34.84
N ALA A 78 10.23 0.18 34.53
CA ALA A 78 10.75 -0.40 33.30
C ALA A 78 10.08 0.22 32.07
N LEU A 79 8.76 0.41 32.12
CA LEU A 79 7.99 1.03 31.03
C LEU A 79 8.45 2.47 30.77
N ASP A 80 8.62 3.28 31.82
CA ASP A 80 9.10 4.67 31.73
C ASP A 80 10.51 4.73 31.10
N ALA A 81 11.37 3.79 31.49
CA ALA A 81 12.72 3.66 30.91
C ALA A 81 12.67 3.28 29.42
N PHE A 82 11.80 2.36 29.03
CA PHE A 82 11.63 1.96 27.62
C PHE A 82 11.01 3.07 26.78
N ALA A 83 10.04 3.79 27.32
CA ALA A 83 9.44 4.94 26.66
C ALA A 83 10.48 6.05 26.41
N SER A 84 11.29 6.38 27.43
CA SER A 84 12.38 7.35 27.31
C SER A 84 13.46 6.91 26.29
N ALA A 85 13.63 5.61 26.12
CA ALA A 85 14.57 5.03 25.18
C ALA A 85 13.95 4.70 23.81
N ALA A 86 12.68 5.06 23.57
CA ALA A 86 11.93 4.73 22.35
C ALA A 86 12.07 3.25 21.93
N ILE A 87 11.80 2.33 22.88
CA ILE A 87 11.76 0.88 22.65
C ILE A 87 10.29 0.47 22.56
N GLY A 88 9.84 0.04 21.38
CA GLY A 88 8.48 -0.46 21.15
C GLY A 88 8.28 -1.82 21.83
N ILE A 89 7.09 -2.05 22.42
CA ILE A 89 6.80 -3.28 23.19
C ILE A 89 5.59 -3.97 22.59
N SER A 90 5.78 -5.23 22.17
CA SER A 90 4.71 -6.16 21.82
C SER A 90 4.50 -7.16 22.95
N LEU A 91 3.23 -7.37 23.32
CA LEU A 91 2.84 -8.26 24.41
C LEU A 91 2.36 -9.60 23.87
N SER A 92 2.75 -10.70 24.48
CA SER A 92 2.24 -12.03 24.20
C SER A 92 1.03 -12.34 25.08
N LEU A 93 -0.19 -12.31 24.55
CA LEU A 93 -1.43 -12.58 25.27
C LEU A 93 -2.46 -13.22 24.31
N ASP A 94 -2.96 -14.40 24.63
CA ASP A 94 -3.81 -15.19 23.71
C ASP A 94 -5.32 -14.86 23.79
N GLY A 95 -5.70 -13.86 24.59
CA GLY A 95 -7.08 -13.41 24.74
C GLY A 95 -7.51 -13.24 26.20
N PRO A 96 -8.83 -13.32 26.49
CA PRO A 96 -9.33 -13.32 27.86
C PRO A 96 -8.80 -14.51 28.65
N LYS A 97 -9.02 -14.51 29.95
CA LYS A 97 -8.43 -15.49 30.90
C LYS A 97 -8.62 -16.94 30.44
N GLU A 98 -9.82 -17.29 30.01
CA GLU A 98 -10.18 -18.64 29.58
C GLU A 98 -9.37 -19.09 28.36
N ALA A 99 -9.16 -18.19 27.39
CA ALA A 99 -8.35 -18.47 26.21
C ALA A 99 -6.86 -18.53 26.54
N ASN A 100 -6.37 -17.56 27.30
CA ASN A 100 -4.97 -17.46 27.70
C ASN A 100 -4.52 -18.70 28.53
N ASP A 101 -5.36 -19.17 29.44
CA ASP A 101 -5.07 -20.27 30.35
C ASP A 101 -5.05 -21.65 29.67
N LEU A 102 -5.48 -21.75 28.40
CA LEU A 102 -5.33 -22.99 27.63
C LEU A 102 -3.86 -23.37 27.42
N HIS A 103 -2.98 -22.38 27.27
CA HIS A 103 -1.59 -22.62 26.92
C HIS A 103 -0.58 -21.84 27.76
N ARG A 104 -0.96 -20.66 28.31
CA ARG A 104 -0.03 -19.77 29.05
C ARG A 104 -0.15 -19.98 30.56
N THR A 105 0.22 -21.19 30.99
CA THR A 105 0.31 -21.53 32.39
C THR A 105 1.75 -21.84 32.80
N SER A 106 2.07 -21.61 34.06
CA SER A 106 3.36 -22.03 34.64
C SER A 106 3.50 -23.55 34.63
N ARG A 107 4.73 -24.05 34.80
CA ARG A 107 4.98 -25.51 34.93
C ARG A 107 4.19 -26.16 36.09
N ARG A 108 3.67 -25.38 37.04
CA ARG A 108 2.82 -25.82 38.16
C ARG A 108 1.31 -25.62 37.89
N GLY A 109 0.93 -25.35 36.64
CA GLY A 109 -0.47 -25.14 36.22
C GLY A 109 -1.10 -23.81 36.70
N ARG A 110 -0.31 -22.85 37.18
CA ARG A 110 -0.84 -21.54 37.58
C ARG A 110 -0.98 -20.64 36.35
N SER A 111 -2.13 -19.97 36.24
CA SER A 111 -2.41 -18.96 35.24
C SER A 111 -1.37 -17.84 35.28
N SER A 112 -0.98 -17.37 34.09
CA SER A 112 -0.18 -16.14 33.95
C SER A 112 -1.06 -14.92 33.64
N PHE A 113 -2.35 -15.08 33.42
CA PHE A 113 -3.24 -14.07 32.91
C PHE A 113 -3.22 -12.77 33.72
N GLU A 114 -3.42 -12.84 35.04
CA GLU A 114 -3.51 -11.64 35.86
C GLU A 114 -2.28 -10.73 35.75
N GLN A 115 -1.09 -11.32 35.73
CA GLN A 115 0.17 -10.58 35.59
C GLN A 115 0.32 -10.00 34.17
N THR A 116 0.02 -10.80 33.13
CA THR A 116 0.06 -10.34 31.75
C THR A 116 -1.00 -9.27 31.48
N TYR A 117 -2.19 -9.39 32.08
CA TYR A 117 -3.24 -8.37 31.98
C TYR A 117 -2.84 -7.05 32.67
N GLN A 118 -2.18 -7.11 33.82
CA GLN A 118 -1.58 -5.92 34.46
C GLN A 118 -0.57 -5.25 33.53
N ALA A 119 0.31 -6.04 32.87
CA ALA A 119 1.24 -5.52 31.88
C ALA A 119 0.51 -4.87 30.68
N LEU A 120 -0.61 -5.43 30.22
CA LEU A 120 -1.45 -4.80 29.21
C LEU A 120 -1.99 -3.43 29.67
N GLN A 121 -2.47 -3.33 30.91
CA GLN A 121 -2.97 -2.06 31.44
C GLN A 121 -1.85 -1.01 31.55
N LEU A 122 -0.63 -1.41 31.92
CA LEU A 122 0.55 -0.52 31.92
C LEU A 122 0.85 -0.04 30.48
N LEU A 123 0.89 -0.93 29.51
CA LEU A 123 1.19 -0.59 28.11
C LEU A 123 0.14 0.34 27.51
N ARG A 124 -1.13 0.18 27.84
CA ARG A 124 -2.21 1.10 27.43
C ARG A 124 -2.01 2.53 27.93
N SER A 125 -1.32 2.72 29.04
CA SER A 125 -0.98 4.05 29.55
C SER A 125 0.21 4.71 28.83
N ALA A 126 0.91 3.97 27.97
CA ALA A 126 2.07 4.43 27.20
C ALA A 126 1.93 4.09 25.69
N PRO A 127 0.97 4.70 24.98
CA PRO A 127 0.65 4.36 23.59
C PRO A 127 1.82 4.53 22.63
N ASP A 128 2.74 5.44 22.91
CA ASP A 128 3.92 5.72 22.06
C ASP A 128 4.90 4.54 21.97
N VAL A 129 4.85 3.62 22.92
CA VAL A 129 5.72 2.42 22.94
C VAL A 129 4.93 1.12 22.90
N PHE A 130 3.62 1.16 23.00
CA PHE A 130 2.79 -0.02 22.88
C PHE A 130 2.62 -0.41 21.39
N ALA A 131 3.43 -1.36 20.91
CA ALA A 131 3.42 -1.77 19.50
C ALA A 131 2.27 -2.74 19.13
N GLY A 132 1.69 -3.45 20.11
CA GLY A 132 0.57 -4.37 19.87
C GLY A 132 0.63 -5.64 20.70
N VAL A 133 -0.25 -6.57 20.35
CA VAL A 133 -0.37 -7.89 20.98
C VAL A 133 -0.20 -8.98 19.95
N ILE A 134 0.55 -10.04 20.32
CA ILE A 134 0.62 -11.28 19.55
C ILE A 134 -0.17 -12.35 20.30
N ALA A 135 -1.12 -12.99 19.61
CA ALA A 135 -1.97 -14.06 20.13
C ALA A 135 -1.84 -15.31 19.27
N VAL A 136 -1.49 -16.44 19.88
CA VAL A 136 -1.57 -17.75 19.21
C VAL A 136 -3.01 -18.23 19.30
N ILE A 137 -3.63 -18.49 18.16
CA ILE A 137 -5.03 -18.93 18.13
C ILE A 137 -5.19 -20.37 18.63
N ASP A 138 -6.20 -20.57 19.46
CA ASP A 138 -6.72 -21.91 19.74
C ASP A 138 -8.14 -21.99 19.16
N PRO A 139 -8.38 -22.85 18.17
CA PRO A 139 -9.67 -22.90 17.49
C PRO A 139 -10.82 -23.47 18.34
N ARG A 140 -10.55 -23.85 19.60
CA ARG A 140 -11.59 -24.15 20.60
C ARG A 140 -12.17 -22.89 21.24
N THR A 141 -11.50 -21.75 21.09
CA THR A 141 -12.01 -20.43 21.51
C THR A 141 -12.99 -19.89 20.47
N GLN A 142 -13.81 -18.92 20.85
CA GLN A 142 -14.71 -18.25 19.93
C GLN A 142 -14.03 -16.98 19.40
N PRO A 143 -13.93 -16.79 18.07
CA PRO A 143 -13.31 -15.60 17.49
C PRO A 143 -13.87 -14.29 18.03
N ARG A 144 -15.20 -14.19 18.18
CA ARG A 144 -15.88 -13.00 18.72
C ARG A 144 -15.37 -12.62 20.10
N GLN A 145 -15.21 -13.59 21.00
CA GLN A 145 -14.71 -13.30 22.36
C GLN A 145 -13.30 -12.72 22.36
N LEU A 146 -12.44 -13.14 21.43
CA LEU A 146 -11.09 -12.62 21.31
C LEU A 146 -11.12 -11.20 20.73
N LEU A 147 -11.89 -10.98 19.66
CA LEU A 147 -12.01 -9.67 19.03
C LEU A 147 -12.65 -8.64 19.96
N ASP A 148 -13.74 -9.00 20.67
CA ASP A 148 -14.34 -8.16 21.71
C ASP A 148 -13.32 -7.78 22.77
N PHE A 149 -12.60 -8.77 23.32
CA PHE A 149 -11.62 -8.53 24.37
C PHE A 149 -10.53 -7.56 23.90
N PHE A 150 -9.88 -7.79 22.74
CA PHE A 150 -8.80 -6.93 22.27
C PHE A 150 -9.31 -5.55 21.84
N SER A 151 -10.49 -5.44 21.27
CA SER A 151 -11.14 -4.18 20.93
C SER A 151 -11.45 -3.36 22.20
N GLU A 152 -12.06 -3.96 23.22
CA GLU A 152 -12.33 -3.32 24.53
C GLU A 152 -11.03 -2.86 25.23
N GLN A 153 -9.95 -3.63 25.07
CA GLN A 153 -8.66 -3.24 25.61
C GLN A 153 -7.94 -2.19 24.74
N GLN A 154 -8.51 -1.79 23.61
CA GLN A 154 -7.94 -0.78 22.71
C GLN A 154 -6.48 -1.07 22.34
N VAL A 155 -6.18 -2.33 22.03
CA VAL A 155 -4.83 -2.69 21.57
C VAL A 155 -4.56 -2.00 20.23
N PRO A 156 -3.37 -1.36 20.03
CA PRO A 156 -3.08 -0.64 18.80
C PRO A 156 -2.98 -1.56 17.59
N ARG A 157 -2.51 -2.81 17.79
CA ARG A 157 -2.39 -3.84 16.76
C ARG A 157 -2.47 -5.23 17.37
N LEU A 158 -3.16 -6.13 16.69
CA LEU A 158 -3.26 -7.54 17.03
C LEU A 158 -2.63 -8.38 15.92
N ASP A 159 -1.85 -9.39 16.27
CA ASP A 159 -1.35 -10.39 15.32
C ASP A 159 -1.78 -11.79 15.73
N PHE A 160 -2.59 -12.44 14.91
CA PHE A 160 -3.01 -13.82 15.12
C PHE A 160 -2.01 -14.79 14.48
N LEU A 161 -1.41 -15.65 15.29
CA LEU A 161 -0.51 -16.68 14.82
C LEU A 161 -1.18 -18.05 14.85
N LEU A 162 -1.00 -18.82 13.78
CA LEU A 162 -1.32 -20.25 13.81
C LEU A 162 -0.36 -20.99 14.74
N PRO A 163 -0.83 -22.00 15.48
CA PRO A 163 0.05 -22.82 16.31
C PRO A 163 1.21 -23.42 15.50
N ASP A 164 2.36 -23.50 16.12
CA ASP A 164 3.51 -24.20 15.57
C ASP A 164 3.18 -25.68 15.32
N ALA A 165 3.20 -26.06 14.05
CA ALA A 165 2.87 -27.40 13.60
C ALA A 165 3.59 -27.73 12.28
N HIS A 166 3.73 -29.01 11.99
CA HIS A 166 4.24 -29.50 10.71
C HIS A 166 3.72 -30.92 10.46
N HIS A 167 4.03 -31.52 9.30
CA HIS A 167 3.44 -32.82 8.94
C HIS A 167 3.77 -33.97 9.90
N GLN A 168 4.87 -33.89 10.65
CA GLN A 168 5.22 -34.88 11.68
C GLN A 168 4.64 -34.53 13.07
N ARG A 169 4.19 -33.28 13.25
CA ARG A 169 3.53 -32.78 14.46
C ARG A 169 2.32 -31.94 14.02
N PRO A 170 1.18 -32.60 13.72
CA PRO A 170 0.01 -31.93 13.17
C PRO A 170 -0.59 -30.91 14.17
N PRO A 171 -1.39 -29.95 13.66
CA PRO A 171 -2.05 -28.95 14.48
C PRO A 171 -2.93 -29.59 15.57
N PRO A 172 -2.94 -29.04 16.79
CA PRO A 172 -3.77 -29.54 17.88
C PRO A 172 -5.25 -29.59 17.50
N GLY A 173 -5.96 -30.65 17.90
CA GLY A 173 -7.40 -30.83 17.68
C GLY A 173 -7.85 -31.18 16.26
N ARG A 174 -6.93 -31.13 15.27
CA ARG A 174 -7.30 -31.40 13.86
C ARG A 174 -7.70 -32.84 13.59
N VAL A 175 -7.11 -33.80 14.30
CA VAL A 175 -7.42 -35.22 14.08
C VAL A 175 -8.88 -35.50 14.44
N GLU A 176 -9.36 -34.87 15.50
CA GLU A 176 -10.75 -35.03 16.01
C GLU A 176 -11.72 -34.17 15.19
N GLN A 177 -11.30 -32.99 14.73
CA GLN A 177 -12.13 -32.03 14.01
C GLN A 177 -11.40 -31.45 12.80
N PRO A 178 -11.48 -32.06 11.61
CA PRO A 178 -10.69 -31.69 10.44
C PRO A 178 -10.86 -30.25 9.91
N TYR A 179 -12.00 -29.60 10.19
CA TYR A 179 -12.33 -28.24 9.72
C TYR A 179 -12.28 -27.19 10.83
N LEU A 180 -11.67 -27.50 11.97
CA LEU A 180 -11.69 -26.66 13.16
C LEU A 180 -11.01 -25.31 12.92
N TYR A 181 -9.82 -25.30 12.34
CA TYR A 181 -9.08 -24.07 12.02
C TYR A 181 -9.70 -23.29 10.85
N GLU A 182 -10.23 -24.00 9.83
CA GLU A 182 -10.91 -23.37 8.70
C GLU A 182 -12.08 -22.52 9.16
N LYS A 183 -12.97 -23.11 9.96
CA LYS A 183 -14.15 -22.41 10.51
C LYS A 183 -13.74 -21.21 11.35
N TRP A 184 -12.77 -21.40 12.25
CA TRP A 184 -12.31 -20.35 13.12
C TRP A 184 -11.73 -19.16 12.33
N LEU A 185 -10.87 -19.42 11.35
CA LEU A 185 -10.23 -18.37 10.55
C LEU A 185 -11.23 -17.60 9.70
N ILE A 186 -12.18 -18.28 9.07
CA ILE A 186 -13.21 -17.64 8.26
C ILE A 186 -14.14 -16.79 9.15
N GLU A 187 -14.61 -17.32 10.27
CA GLU A 187 -15.45 -16.58 11.21
C GLU A 187 -14.71 -15.37 11.80
N ALA A 188 -13.44 -15.55 12.19
CA ALA A 188 -12.63 -14.46 12.71
C ALA A 188 -12.41 -13.33 11.67
N PHE A 189 -12.17 -13.72 10.41
CA PHE A 189 -12.02 -12.74 9.33
C PHE A 189 -13.33 -11.98 9.08
N ASP A 190 -14.46 -12.68 8.96
CA ASP A 190 -15.75 -12.03 8.69
C ASP A 190 -16.15 -11.07 9.81
N LEU A 191 -16.03 -11.51 11.07
CA LEU A 191 -16.30 -10.66 12.22
C LEU A 191 -15.40 -9.41 12.20
N TRP A 192 -14.09 -9.60 12.05
CA TRP A 192 -13.16 -8.49 12.00
C TRP A 192 -13.47 -7.51 10.87
N PHE A 193 -13.72 -8.03 9.68
CA PHE A 193 -13.97 -7.24 8.47
C PHE A 193 -15.26 -6.41 8.56
N ASP A 194 -16.30 -6.96 9.19
CA ASP A 194 -17.62 -6.33 9.25
C ASP A 194 -17.85 -5.49 10.52
N GLU A 195 -17.28 -5.90 11.67
CA GLU A 195 -17.69 -5.37 12.97
C GLU A 195 -16.55 -4.66 13.74
N TYR A 196 -15.27 -4.86 13.37
CA TYR A 196 -14.13 -4.28 14.09
C TYR A 196 -13.22 -3.42 13.21
N PRO A 197 -13.74 -2.36 12.54
CA PRO A 197 -12.99 -1.57 11.57
C PRO A 197 -11.82 -0.78 12.16
N THR A 198 -11.80 -0.59 13.49
CA THR A 198 -10.74 0.14 14.21
C THR A 198 -9.68 -0.75 14.82
N LEU A 199 -9.88 -2.06 14.83
CA LEU A 199 -8.90 -3.02 15.35
C LEU A 199 -7.98 -3.48 14.22
N GLU A 200 -6.73 -3.03 14.22
CA GLU A 200 -5.73 -3.52 13.27
C GLU A 200 -5.38 -4.98 13.56
N VAL A 201 -5.73 -5.89 12.65
CA VAL A 201 -5.34 -7.31 12.72
C VAL A 201 -4.35 -7.62 11.62
N ARG A 202 -3.05 -7.59 11.95
CA ARG A 202 -1.93 -7.71 11.00
C ARG A 202 -2.04 -8.91 10.07
N THR A 203 -2.46 -10.06 10.59
CA THR A 203 -2.62 -11.28 9.78
C THR A 203 -3.68 -11.10 8.69
N PHE A 204 -4.81 -10.46 9.00
CA PHE A 204 -5.88 -10.23 8.04
C PHE A 204 -5.58 -9.08 7.09
N GLU A 205 -4.92 -8.02 7.57
CA GLU A 205 -4.42 -6.94 6.70
C GLU A 205 -3.41 -7.48 5.68
N ALA A 206 -2.43 -8.28 6.13
CA ALA A 206 -1.45 -8.88 5.24
C ALA A 206 -2.09 -9.84 4.21
N LEU A 207 -3.19 -10.51 4.58
CA LEU A 207 -3.96 -11.33 3.66
C LEU A 207 -4.70 -10.48 2.62
N LEU A 208 -5.32 -9.37 3.04
CA LEU A 208 -5.95 -8.42 2.12
C LEU A 208 -4.92 -7.80 1.16
N ASP A 209 -3.75 -7.40 1.66
CA ASP A 209 -2.64 -6.90 0.84
C ASP A 209 -2.21 -7.93 -0.21
N ALA A 210 -2.03 -9.19 0.20
CA ALA A 210 -1.67 -10.26 -0.71
C ALA A 210 -2.76 -10.54 -1.76
N VAL A 211 -4.04 -10.48 -1.38
CA VAL A 211 -5.18 -10.58 -2.32
C VAL A 211 -5.21 -9.41 -3.28
N ALA A 212 -4.85 -8.21 -2.83
CA ALA A 212 -4.71 -7.01 -3.67
C ALA A 212 -3.44 -7.00 -4.53
N GLY A 213 -2.58 -8.02 -4.42
CA GLY A 213 -1.32 -8.13 -5.17
C GLY A 213 -0.19 -7.24 -4.64
N MET A 214 -0.31 -6.75 -3.41
CA MET A 214 0.74 -6.00 -2.71
C MET A 214 1.82 -6.96 -2.19
N PRO A 215 3.07 -6.47 -1.99
CA PRO A 215 4.13 -7.26 -1.40
C PRO A 215 3.74 -7.75 -0.01
N SER A 216 4.07 -8.99 0.29
CA SER A 216 3.80 -9.57 1.61
C SER A 216 4.57 -8.84 2.72
N GLN A 217 3.89 -8.57 3.82
CA GLN A 217 4.44 -8.01 5.05
C GLN A 217 4.67 -9.08 6.13
N THR A 218 4.42 -10.36 5.83
CA THR A 218 4.57 -11.49 6.75
C THR A 218 5.16 -12.70 6.02
N ASP A 219 5.66 -13.68 6.79
CA ASP A 219 6.07 -14.98 6.27
C ASP A 219 4.90 -15.96 6.08
N ALA A 220 3.69 -15.56 6.45
CA ALA A 220 2.49 -16.41 6.38
C ALA A 220 1.84 -16.41 4.99
N PHE A 221 1.97 -15.33 4.22
CA PHE A 221 1.33 -15.13 2.92
C PHE A 221 2.30 -14.57 1.89
N GLY A 222 2.08 -14.92 0.62
CA GLY A 222 2.83 -14.38 -0.51
C GLY A 222 4.26 -14.90 -0.61
N PHE A 223 5.00 -14.30 -1.52
CA PHE A 223 6.43 -14.53 -1.69
C PHE A 223 7.23 -13.38 -1.08
N GLY A 224 8.38 -13.69 -0.53
CA GLY A 224 9.22 -12.70 0.15
C GLY A 224 10.70 -13.05 0.10
N ASP A 225 11.46 -12.37 0.92
CA ASP A 225 12.90 -12.64 1.12
C ASP A 225 13.18 -12.82 2.62
N VAL A 226 14.24 -13.53 2.95
CA VAL A 226 14.77 -13.60 4.32
C VAL A 226 15.56 -12.33 4.57
N SER A 227 14.99 -11.44 5.36
CA SER A 227 15.63 -10.18 5.77
C SER A 227 15.98 -10.15 7.27
N LEU A 228 15.97 -11.31 7.94
CA LEU A 228 16.19 -11.44 9.38
C LEU A 228 17.33 -12.40 9.67
N ILE A 229 18.16 -12.01 10.64
CA ILE A 229 19.18 -12.86 11.29
C ILE A 229 18.95 -12.76 12.79
N THR A 230 18.95 -13.89 13.47
CA THR A 230 18.87 -13.95 14.93
C THR A 230 20.25 -14.09 15.54
N VAL A 231 20.50 -13.39 16.65
CA VAL A 231 21.70 -13.55 17.48
C VAL A 231 21.28 -14.15 18.81
N GLU A 232 21.76 -15.31 19.12
CA GLU A 232 21.47 -16.00 20.38
C GLU A 232 22.35 -15.48 21.54
N THR A 233 21.99 -15.83 22.76
CA THR A 233 22.65 -15.33 23.97
C THR A 233 24.12 -15.75 24.11
N ASP A 234 24.57 -16.77 23.37
CA ASP A 234 25.99 -17.15 23.28
C ASP A 234 26.76 -16.41 22.17
N GLY A 235 26.09 -15.48 21.46
CA GLY A 235 26.65 -14.71 20.36
C GLY A 235 26.58 -15.42 19.01
N SER A 236 26.10 -16.65 18.92
CA SER A 236 25.99 -17.39 17.65
C SER A 236 24.89 -16.83 16.77
N TYR A 237 25.10 -16.89 15.44
CA TYR A 237 24.11 -16.51 14.47
C TYR A 237 23.12 -17.64 14.17
N HIS A 238 21.87 -17.29 14.03
CA HIS A 238 20.77 -18.18 13.71
C HIS A 238 19.86 -17.59 12.65
N ASP A 239 19.18 -18.44 11.93
CA ASP A 239 18.06 -18.14 11.03
C ASP A 239 16.80 -17.86 11.87
N LEU A 240 15.67 -17.72 11.22
CA LEU A 240 14.36 -17.46 11.81
C LEU A 240 14.05 -18.48 12.92
N ASP A 241 13.76 -18.00 14.12
CA ASP A 241 13.64 -18.84 15.32
C ASP A 241 12.46 -19.82 15.30
N VAL A 242 11.39 -19.52 14.54
CA VAL A 242 10.26 -20.44 14.32
C VAL A 242 10.68 -21.78 13.67
N LEU A 243 11.84 -21.83 13.00
CA LEU A 243 12.40 -23.08 12.47
C LEU A 243 12.84 -24.04 13.58
N LYS A 244 12.97 -23.59 14.82
CA LYS A 244 13.24 -24.46 16.01
C LYS A 244 12.15 -25.49 16.24
N VAL A 245 10.93 -25.27 15.72
CA VAL A 245 9.85 -26.26 15.79
C VAL A 245 10.20 -27.57 15.07
N VAL A 246 11.07 -27.50 14.07
CA VAL A 246 11.54 -28.64 13.29
C VAL A 246 12.65 -29.43 14.04
N SER A 247 13.66 -28.74 14.51
CA SER A 247 14.70 -29.29 15.41
C SER A 247 15.45 -28.14 16.10
N GLN A 248 16.10 -28.43 17.23
CA GLN A 248 16.83 -27.40 17.99
C GLN A 248 17.99 -26.78 17.19
N ASP A 249 18.59 -27.52 16.26
CA ASP A 249 19.73 -27.07 15.45
C ASP A 249 19.31 -26.52 14.08
N ALA A 250 18.01 -26.53 13.75
CA ALA A 250 17.51 -26.13 12.43
C ALA A 250 17.80 -24.67 12.08
N THR A 251 18.00 -23.84 13.08
CA THR A 251 18.25 -22.39 12.91
C THR A 251 19.73 -22.03 12.90
N ARG A 252 20.64 -22.92 13.36
CA ARG A 252 22.04 -22.56 13.58
C ARG A 252 22.75 -22.27 12.27
N LEU A 253 23.32 -21.07 12.18
CA LEU A 253 24.22 -20.64 11.12
C LEU A 253 25.67 -20.76 11.58
N ASN A 254 26.62 -20.69 10.66
CA ASN A 254 28.03 -20.69 11.01
C ASN A 254 28.47 -19.32 11.56
N GLY A 255 29.34 -19.32 12.55
CA GLY A 255 29.96 -18.13 13.11
C GLY A 255 29.20 -17.51 14.29
N ALA A 256 29.84 -16.52 14.88
CA ALA A 256 29.33 -15.74 15.99
C ALA A 256 29.67 -14.25 15.79
N VAL A 257 29.03 -13.36 16.55
CA VAL A 257 29.22 -11.91 16.46
C VAL A 257 30.64 -11.45 16.71
N THR A 258 31.43 -12.26 17.42
CA THR A 258 32.82 -11.98 17.78
C THR A 258 33.85 -12.31 16.70
N ASP A 259 33.51 -13.16 15.73
CA ASP A 259 34.46 -13.68 14.75
C ASP A 259 33.98 -13.64 13.30
N THR A 260 32.68 -13.49 13.06
CA THR A 260 32.10 -13.57 11.71
C THR A 260 31.30 -12.33 11.37
N PRO A 261 31.60 -11.64 10.27
CA PRO A 261 30.82 -10.48 9.81
C PRO A 261 29.39 -10.86 9.41
N ILE A 262 28.41 -9.97 9.72
CA ILE A 262 27.00 -10.16 9.31
C ILE A 262 26.87 -10.31 7.79
N SER A 263 27.72 -9.64 7.00
CA SER A 263 27.73 -9.77 5.54
C SER A 263 28.03 -11.18 5.05
N GLU A 264 28.92 -11.88 5.72
CA GLU A 264 29.27 -13.27 5.42
C GLU A 264 28.10 -14.20 5.78
N VAL A 265 27.50 -13.99 6.95
CA VAL A 265 26.33 -14.76 7.39
C VAL A 265 25.13 -14.53 6.44
N ALA A 266 24.87 -13.28 6.04
CA ALA A 266 23.81 -12.91 5.11
C ALA A 266 23.99 -13.57 3.72
N ALA A 267 25.24 -13.80 3.31
CA ALA A 267 25.60 -14.49 2.07
C ALA A 267 25.72 -16.02 2.22
N SER A 268 25.44 -16.57 3.40
CA SER A 268 25.65 -17.99 3.69
C SER A 268 24.77 -18.90 2.84
N PRO A 269 25.25 -20.12 2.47
CA PRO A 269 24.46 -21.10 1.74
C PRO A 269 23.16 -21.49 2.46
N ALA A 270 23.14 -21.49 3.79
CA ALA A 270 21.97 -21.83 4.59
C ALA A 270 20.84 -20.79 4.39
N LEU A 271 21.15 -19.49 4.50
CA LEU A 271 20.17 -18.43 4.21
C LEU A 271 19.78 -18.39 2.74
N ALA A 272 20.70 -18.66 1.83
CA ALA A 272 20.38 -18.79 0.41
C ALA A 272 19.39 -19.94 0.15
N ALA A 273 19.56 -21.07 0.83
CA ALA A 273 18.63 -22.20 0.77
C ALA A 273 17.25 -21.83 1.34
N HIS A 274 17.20 -21.07 2.45
CA HIS A 274 15.94 -20.58 3.00
C HIS A 274 15.25 -19.60 2.04
N ARG A 275 15.98 -18.62 1.49
CA ARG A 275 15.43 -17.70 0.47
C ARG A 275 14.84 -18.44 -0.71
N ALA A 276 15.48 -19.51 -1.18
CA ALA A 276 14.98 -20.34 -2.27
C ALA A 276 13.60 -20.97 -1.94
N LEU A 277 13.31 -21.27 -0.65
CA LEU A 277 12.00 -21.77 -0.23
C LEU A 277 10.89 -20.71 -0.29
N LEU A 278 11.23 -19.42 -0.30
CA LEU A 278 10.28 -18.31 -0.36
C LEU A 278 9.95 -17.87 -1.79
N THR A 279 10.49 -18.57 -2.79
CA THR A 279 10.20 -18.35 -4.21
C THR A 279 9.20 -19.39 -4.73
N LYS A 280 8.54 -19.09 -5.84
CA LYS A 280 7.60 -20.02 -6.49
C LYS A 280 8.28 -21.31 -6.95
N GLU A 281 9.52 -21.20 -7.41
CA GLU A 281 10.36 -22.32 -7.86
C GLU A 281 10.74 -23.27 -6.72
N GLY A 282 10.89 -22.72 -5.50
CA GLY A 282 11.20 -23.48 -4.30
C GLY A 282 10.04 -24.31 -3.74
N LEU A 283 8.81 -24.06 -4.21
CA LEU A 283 7.64 -24.80 -3.79
C LEU A 283 7.55 -26.19 -4.38
N CYS A 284 6.83 -27.09 -3.70
CA CYS A 284 6.47 -28.40 -4.26
C CYS A 284 5.53 -28.26 -5.47
N THR A 285 5.45 -29.32 -6.29
CA THR A 285 4.68 -29.30 -7.55
C THR A 285 3.22 -28.95 -7.34
N SER A 286 2.58 -29.49 -6.29
CA SER A 286 1.16 -29.20 -5.98
C SER A 286 0.92 -27.75 -5.61
N CYS A 287 1.86 -27.10 -4.93
CA CYS A 287 1.76 -25.67 -4.63
C CYS A 287 1.97 -24.81 -5.88
N ARG A 288 2.96 -25.13 -6.72
CA ARG A 288 3.22 -24.37 -7.95
C ARG A 288 2.05 -24.33 -8.93
N SER A 289 1.22 -25.38 -8.96
CA SER A 289 -0.01 -25.46 -9.77
C SER A 289 -1.28 -25.02 -9.05
N CYS A 290 -1.18 -24.53 -7.81
CA CYS A 290 -2.33 -24.12 -7.02
C CYS A 290 -2.89 -22.77 -7.49
N ASP A 291 -4.20 -22.65 -7.54
CA ASP A 291 -4.94 -21.45 -7.95
C ASP A 291 -4.75 -20.24 -7.01
N VAL A 292 -4.36 -20.46 -5.75
CA VAL A 292 -4.11 -19.39 -4.77
C VAL A 292 -2.62 -19.22 -4.42
N VAL A 293 -1.72 -19.78 -5.22
CA VAL A 293 -0.28 -19.82 -4.89
C VAL A 293 0.32 -18.43 -4.71
N ASP A 294 -0.09 -17.47 -5.53
CA ASP A 294 0.50 -16.12 -5.51
C ASP A 294 0.07 -15.33 -4.26
N VAL A 295 -1.05 -15.67 -3.65
CA VAL A 295 -1.52 -15.14 -2.35
C VAL A 295 -0.96 -15.97 -1.18
N CYS A 296 -0.99 -17.30 -1.31
CA CYS A 296 -0.57 -18.21 -0.24
C CYS A 296 0.96 -18.24 -0.05
N GLY A 297 1.75 -18.16 -1.14
CA GLY A 297 3.21 -18.31 -1.12
C GLY A 297 3.71 -19.68 -0.60
N GLY A 298 2.79 -20.64 -0.37
CA GLY A 298 3.06 -21.92 0.27
C GLY A 298 2.91 -21.90 1.80
N GLY A 299 2.58 -20.74 2.40
CA GLY A 299 2.50 -20.51 3.85
C GLY A 299 3.86 -20.49 4.54
N SER A 300 3.90 -20.34 5.85
CA SER A 300 5.14 -20.29 6.64
C SER A 300 6.01 -21.54 6.45
N VAL A 301 7.31 -21.35 6.31
CA VAL A 301 8.28 -22.43 6.00
C VAL A 301 8.27 -23.55 7.02
N PRO A 302 8.27 -23.32 8.34
CA PRO A 302 8.21 -24.37 9.34
C PRO A 302 7.00 -25.31 9.15
N HIS A 303 5.84 -24.77 8.74
CA HIS A 303 4.63 -25.54 8.54
C HIS A 303 4.69 -26.49 7.34
N ARG A 304 5.70 -26.36 6.48
CA ARG A 304 5.94 -27.25 5.32
C ARG A 304 6.77 -28.47 5.66
N PHE A 305 7.41 -28.53 6.83
CA PHE A 305 8.31 -29.59 7.18
C PHE A 305 7.63 -30.96 7.25
N GLY A 306 8.26 -31.96 6.61
CA GLY A 306 7.76 -33.31 6.56
C GLY A 306 8.82 -34.31 6.10
N LEU A 307 8.43 -35.48 5.59
CA LEU A 307 9.35 -36.51 5.12
C LEU A 307 10.29 -36.04 3.99
N ASN A 308 9.84 -35.07 3.18
CA ASN A 308 10.62 -34.48 2.07
C ASN A 308 11.24 -33.13 2.47
N GLY A 309 11.58 -32.91 3.73
CA GLY A 309 12.06 -31.63 4.25
C GLY A 309 10.96 -30.57 4.13
N PHE A 310 11.26 -29.40 3.56
CA PHE A 310 10.32 -28.27 3.37
C PHE A 310 9.59 -28.29 2.02
N LYS A 311 9.81 -29.29 1.17
CA LYS A 311 9.16 -29.42 -0.14
C LYS A 311 7.79 -30.09 -0.05
N ASN A 312 6.95 -29.56 0.83
CA ASN A 312 5.56 -29.97 1.03
C ASN A 312 4.66 -28.74 1.04
N PRO A 313 3.34 -28.87 0.82
CA PRO A 313 2.38 -27.82 1.18
C PRO A 313 2.48 -27.53 2.68
N THR A 314 2.10 -26.32 3.09
CA THR A 314 1.91 -26.08 4.54
C THR A 314 0.97 -27.10 5.15
N VAL A 315 1.20 -27.48 6.39
CA VAL A 315 0.30 -28.37 7.14
C VAL A 315 -1.12 -27.78 7.25
N TYR A 316 -1.26 -26.45 7.13
CA TYR A 316 -2.53 -25.71 7.10
C TYR A 316 -3.07 -25.46 5.68
N CYS A 317 -2.63 -26.23 4.67
CA CYS A 317 -2.96 -25.96 3.27
C CYS A 317 -4.45 -25.87 2.96
N LYS A 318 -5.27 -26.71 3.58
CA LYS A 318 -6.73 -26.73 3.37
C LYS A 318 -7.36 -25.44 3.91
N GLU A 319 -7.01 -25.08 5.12
CA GLU A 319 -7.51 -23.92 5.83
C GLU A 319 -7.10 -22.61 5.16
N MET A 320 -5.83 -22.51 4.80
CA MET A 320 -5.30 -21.33 4.11
C MET A 320 -5.97 -21.12 2.74
N ARG A 321 -6.16 -22.22 1.99
CA ARG A 321 -6.83 -22.15 0.69
C ARG A 321 -8.30 -21.76 0.83
N ALA A 322 -9.00 -22.29 1.82
CA ALA A 322 -10.38 -21.92 2.10
C ALA A 322 -10.51 -20.46 2.51
N LEU A 323 -9.67 -20.01 3.45
CA LEU A 323 -9.63 -18.62 3.89
C LEU A 323 -9.32 -17.66 2.73
N ILE A 324 -8.28 -17.92 1.95
CA ILE A 324 -7.90 -17.07 0.82
C ILE A 324 -9.06 -16.94 -0.18
N ARG A 325 -9.69 -18.03 -0.57
CA ARG A 325 -10.84 -18.01 -1.49
C ARG A 325 -12.04 -17.26 -0.90
N HIS A 326 -12.28 -17.45 0.38
CA HIS A 326 -13.33 -16.72 1.09
C HIS A 326 -13.05 -15.22 1.08
N VAL A 327 -11.84 -14.81 1.43
CA VAL A 327 -11.44 -13.39 1.42
C VAL A 327 -11.50 -12.79 0.01
N GLN A 328 -11.05 -13.52 -1.01
CA GLN A 328 -11.19 -13.09 -2.41
C GLN A 328 -12.66 -12.86 -2.80
N ALA A 329 -13.56 -13.76 -2.38
CA ALA A 329 -15.00 -13.63 -2.62
C ALA A 329 -15.58 -12.41 -1.88
N ARG A 330 -15.23 -12.22 -0.58
CA ARG A 330 -15.68 -11.08 0.23
C ARG A 330 -15.18 -9.74 -0.31
N VAL A 331 -13.93 -9.66 -0.74
CA VAL A 331 -13.38 -8.46 -1.38
C VAL A 331 -14.11 -8.19 -2.69
N ALA A 332 -14.37 -9.20 -3.52
CA ALA A 332 -15.12 -9.05 -4.76
C ALA A 332 -16.55 -8.56 -4.48
N GLU A 333 -17.26 -9.14 -3.50
CA GLU A 333 -18.59 -8.72 -3.07
C GLU A 333 -18.58 -7.27 -2.54
N SER A 334 -17.62 -6.91 -1.70
CA SER A 334 -17.49 -5.55 -1.18
C SER A 334 -17.23 -4.53 -2.28
N LEU A 335 -16.43 -4.88 -3.29
CA LEU A 335 -16.21 -4.05 -4.46
C LEU A 335 -17.46 -3.94 -5.34
N GLU A 336 -18.28 -4.98 -5.41
CA GLU A 336 -19.59 -4.95 -6.10
C GLU A 336 -20.61 -4.10 -5.34
N LEU A 337 -20.65 -4.21 -4.00
CA LEU A 337 -21.51 -3.39 -3.14
C LEU A 337 -21.06 -1.92 -3.08
N ALA A 338 -19.78 -1.64 -3.19
CA ALA A 338 -19.24 -0.29 -3.30
C ALA A 338 -19.47 0.35 -4.68
N ARG A 339 -19.94 -0.44 -5.66
CA ARG A 339 -20.45 0.11 -6.91
C ARG A 339 -21.76 0.87 -6.61
N PRO A 340 -21.89 2.16 -7.03
CA PRO A 340 -23.17 2.83 -6.92
C PRO A 340 -24.25 1.97 -7.61
N VAL A 341 -25.41 1.83 -6.98
CA VAL A 341 -26.55 0.98 -7.40
C VAL A 341 -27.08 1.28 -8.82
N SER A 342 -26.46 2.18 -9.56
CA SER A 342 -26.74 2.55 -10.95
C SER A 342 -25.92 1.78 -12.01
N ALA A 343 -25.01 0.89 -11.63
CA ALA A 343 -24.08 0.24 -12.58
C ALA A 343 -24.56 -1.13 -13.13
N ALA A 344 -25.85 -1.44 -13.02
CA ALA A 344 -26.44 -2.64 -13.65
C ALA A 344 -26.60 -2.55 -15.19
N ALA A 345 -26.30 -1.40 -15.78
CA ALA A 345 -26.15 -1.24 -17.23
C ALA A 345 -24.67 -0.96 -17.52
N GLY A 346 -23.94 -1.92 -18.05
CA GLY A 346 -22.59 -1.70 -18.54
C GLY A 346 -22.56 -0.50 -19.52
N TYR A 347 -21.38 0.06 -19.76
CA TYR A 347 -21.22 1.14 -20.71
C TYR A 347 -21.89 0.80 -22.05
N THR A 348 -22.92 1.55 -22.40
CA THR A 348 -23.73 1.32 -23.60
C THR A 348 -23.32 2.20 -24.78
N GLY A 349 -22.35 3.11 -24.59
CA GLY A 349 -21.83 3.99 -25.63
C GLY A 349 -20.87 3.25 -26.58
N ASP A 350 -20.67 3.83 -27.78
CA ASP A 350 -19.70 3.33 -28.74
C ASP A 350 -18.25 3.57 -28.24
N LEU A 351 -17.48 2.51 -28.07
CA LEU A 351 -16.09 2.58 -27.65
C LEU A 351 -15.16 3.24 -28.68
N ARG A 352 -15.53 3.25 -29.98
CA ARG A 352 -14.80 4.00 -31.01
C ARG A 352 -14.96 5.49 -30.79
N GLU A 353 -16.20 5.94 -30.53
CA GLU A 353 -16.49 7.32 -30.19
C GLU A 353 -15.77 7.73 -28.89
N PHE A 354 -15.85 6.90 -27.87
CA PHE A 354 -15.09 7.10 -26.62
C PHE A 354 -13.58 7.24 -26.87
N GLU A 355 -13.01 6.41 -27.71
CA GLU A 355 -11.57 6.45 -28.01
C GLU A 355 -11.21 7.72 -28.81
N SER A 356 -11.94 8.04 -29.88
CA SER A 356 -11.55 9.08 -30.84
C SER A 356 -11.74 10.51 -30.37
N ALA A 357 -12.61 10.77 -29.40
CA ALA A 357 -13.03 12.11 -28.95
C ALA A 357 -13.67 13.00 -30.06
N GLU A 358 -14.01 12.44 -31.23
CA GLU A 358 -14.48 13.24 -32.39
C GLU A 358 -15.99 13.44 -32.45
N THR A 359 -16.77 12.47 -32.01
CA THR A 359 -18.19 12.41 -32.26
C THR A 359 -19.06 12.36 -31.01
N SER A 360 -18.57 11.98 -29.87
CA SER A 360 -19.39 11.68 -28.71
C SER A 360 -19.16 12.60 -27.52
N ARG A 361 -19.55 13.83 -27.67
CA ARG A 361 -19.79 14.73 -26.52
C ARG A 361 -20.74 14.09 -25.49
N GLU A 362 -21.70 13.28 -25.94
CA GLU A 362 -22.75 12.67 -25.10
C GLU A 362 -22.22 11.53 -24.25
N ALA A 363 -21.42 10.59 -24.78
CA ALA A 363 -20.93 9.45 -24.03
C ALA A 363 -19.97 9.86 -22.91
N VAL A 364 -18.98 10.71 -23.20
CA VAL A 364 -18.03 11.19 -22.18
C VAL A 364 -18.71 12.16 -21.22
N SER A 365 -19.68 12.98 -21.70
CA SER A 365 -20.46 13.83 -20.79
C SER A 365 -21.31 13.02 -19.82
N ALA A 366 -21.87 11.89 -20.24
CA ALA A 366 -22.63 11.00 -19.38
C ALA A 366 -21.72 10.33 -18.31
N LEU A 367 -20.53 9.87 -18.71
CA LEU A 367 -19.53 9.34 -17.77
C LEU A 367 -19.08 10.38 -16.75
N TRP A 368 -18.80 11.59 -17.24
CA TRP A 368 -18.43 12.72 -16.40
C TRP A 368 -19.55 13.12 -15.44
N ALA A 369 -20.80 13.22 -15.92
CA ALA A 369 -21.94 13.50 -15.06
C ALA A 369 -22.16 12.45 -13.98
N SER A 370 -22.02 11.17 -14.33
CA SER A 370 -22.09 10.07 -13.37
C SER A 370 -21.00 10.18 -12.31
N ALA A 371 -19.75 10.42 -12.72
CA ALA A 371 -18.64 10.60 -11.80
C ALA A 371 -18.84 11.82 -10.88
N THR A 372 -19.27 12.95 -11.43
CA THR A 372 -19.56 14.19 -10.67
C THR A 372 -20.69 13.97 -9.67
N SER A 373 -21.75 13.25 -10.05
CA SER A 373 -22.86 12.92 -9.14
C SER A 373 -22.39 12.08 -7.95
N ALA A 374 -21.53 11.09 -8.19
CA ALA A 374 -20.91 10.30 -7.12
C ALA A 374 -20.01 11.16 -6.21
N GLN A 375 -19.24 12.08 -6.79
CA GLN A 375 -18.40 13.03 -6.05
C GLN A 375 -19.25 14.01 -5.22
N SER A 376 -20.37 14.51 -5.76
CA SER A 376 -21.34 15.35 -5.02
C SER A 376 -21.91 14.60 -3.81
N THR A 377 -22.26 13.33 -3.99
CA THR A 377 -22.73 12.48 -2.90
C THR A 377 -21.65 12.30 -1.83
N GLY A 378 -20.40 12.00 -2.22
CA GLY A 378 -19.28 11.86 -1.31
C GLY A 378 -18.99 13.14 -0.55
N LEU A 379 -18.96 14.29 -1.23
CA LEU A 379 -18.74 15.60 -0.60
C LEU A 379 -19.86 15.93 0.40
N ARG A 380 -21.11 15.67 0.04
CA ARG A 380 -22.25 15.83 0.96
C ARG A 380 -22.09 14.97 2.21
N SER A 381 -21.72 13.70 2.07
CA SER A 381 -21.50 12.80 3.20
C SER A 381 -20.36 13.29 4.09
N ALA A 382 -19.25 13.75 3.50
CA ALA A 382 -18.12 14.32 4.27
C ALA A 382 -18.54 15.59 5.04
N LEU A 383 -19.37 16.46 4.45
CA LEU A 383 -19.87 17.66 5.13
C LEU A 383 -20.86 17.31 6.25
N LEU A 384 -21.72 16.30 6.08
CA LEU A 384 -22.63 15.81 7.14
C LEU A 384 -21.84 15.22 8.31
N TRP A 385 -20.77 14.47 8.02
CA TRP A 385 -19.87 13.98 9.06
C TRP A 385 -19.20 15.14 9.80
N LEU A 386 -18.71 16.13 9.08
CA LEU A 386 -18.10 17.33 9.69
C LEU A 386 -19.09 18.09 10.57
N GLU A 387 -20.36 18.24 10.14
CA GLU A 387 -21.41 18.88 10.91
C GLU A 387 -21.71 18.15 12.22
N SER A 388 -21.69 16.80 12.21
CA SER A 388 -22.03 15.95 13.35
C SER A 388 -20.88 15.66 14.29
N SER A 389 -19.64 15.60 13.79
CA SER A 389 -18.46 15.10 14.52
C SER A 389 -17.46 16.20 14.91
N CYS A 390 -17.63 17.42 14.36
CA CYS A 390 -16.74 18.53 14.68
C CYS A 390 -17.10 19.16 16.03
N ASN A 391 -16.15 19.17 16.96
CA ASN A 391 -16.31 19.83 18.26
C ASN A 391 -16.17 21.37 18.19
N GLU A 392 -15.81 21.92 17.02
CA GLU A 392 -15.63 23.36 16.81
C GLU A 392 -16.91 23.98 16.24
N PRO A 393 -17.53 24.98 16.94
CA PRO A 393 -18.76 25.61 16.47
C PRO A 393 -18.66 26.23 15.08
N GLU A 394 -17.48 26.75 14.71
CA GLU A 394 -17.22 27.34 13.40
C GLU A 394 -17.27 26.29 12.28
N GLY A 395 -16.69 25.11 12.52
CA GLY A 395 -16.69 24.00 11.55
C GLY A 395 -18.08 23.50 11.25
N THR A 396 -18.88 23.30 12.28
CA THR A 396 -20.30 22.94 12.19
C THR A 396 -21.10 23.97 11.38
N ALA A 397 -20.88 25.26 11.62
CA ALA A 397 -21.58 26.34 10.92
C ALA A 397 -21.19 26.39 9.42
N VAL A 398 -19.91 26.19 9.10
CA VAL A 398 -19.42 26.16 7.70
C VAL A 398 -20.00 24.97 6.94
N ALA A 399 -19.97 23.78 7.54
CA ALA A 399 -20.52 22.56 6.93
C ALA A 399 -22.02 22.73 6.64
N ARG A 400 -22.79 23.24 7.62
CA ARG A 400 -24.22 23.53 7.46
C ARG A 400 -24.49 24.51 6.31
N LYS A 401 -23.73 25.60 6.23
CA LYS A 401 -23.89 26.61 5.19
C LYS A 401 -23.62 26.04 3.78
N LEU A 402 -22.64 25.13 3.64
CA LEU A 402 -22.38 24.43 2.37
C LEU A 402 -23.51 23.44 2.04
N LEU A 403 -24.06 22.75 3.03
CA LEU A 403 -25.16 21.78 2.88
C LEU A 403 -26.49 22.44 2.50
N GLU A 404 -26.71 23.71 2.85
CA GLU A 404 -27.89 24.50 2.47
C GLU A 404 -27.96 24.77 0.96
N SER A 405 -26.84 24.65 0.22
CA SER A 405 -26.77 24.93 -1.21
C SER A 405 -26.35 23.70 -2.02
N PRO A 406 -27.30 22.89 -2.52
CA PRO A 406 -27.00 21.75 -3.39
C PRO A 406 -26.16 22.12 -4.62
N SER A 407 -26.44 23.27 -5.24
CA SER A 407 -25.66 23.74 -6.41
C SER A 407 -24.21 24.09 -6.05
N ALA A 408 -23.95 24.54 -4.83
CA ALA A 408 -22.59 24.78 -4.36
C ALA A 408 -21.83 23.44 -4.21
N ILE A 409 -22.49 22.41 -3.70
CA ILE A 409 -21.90 21.04 -3.59
C ILE A 409 -21.55 20.51 -4.97
N ASP A 410 -22.46 20.64 -5.95
CA ASP A 410 -22.23 20.18 -7.32
C ASP A 410 -21.08 20.92 -8.01
N LEU A 411 -20.92 22.21 -7.73
CA LEU A 411 -19.79 23.00 -8.20
C LEU A 411 -18.47 22.58 -7.54
N LEU A 412 -18.48 22.39 -6.22
CA LEU A 412 -17.30 21.98 -5.46
C LEU A 412 -16.88 20.54 -5.79
N ALA A 413 -17.83 19.65 -6.06
CA ALA A 413 -17.57 18.29 -6.46
C ALA A 413 -16.81 18.16 -7.80
N GLN A 414 -16.77 19.23 -8.60
CA GLN A 414 -15.97 19.33 -9.80
C GLN A 414 -14.53 19.83 -9.53
N LYS A 415 -14.21 20.24 -8.29
CA LYS A 415 -12.87 20.68 -7.90
C LYS A 415 -12.07 19.49 -7.36
N PRO A 416 -10.95 19.11 -7.99
CA PRO A 416 -10.18 17.91 -7.61
C PRO A 416 -9.72 17.90 -6.14
N GLY A 417 -9.32 19.05 -5.59
CA GLY A 417 -8.92 19.16 -4.19
C GLY A 417 -10.08 18.93 -3.21
N ALA A 418 -11.30 19.40 -3.54
CA ALA A 418 -12.48 19.15 -2.71
C ALA A 418 -12.86 17.66 -2.70
N VAL A 419 -12.67 16.96 -3.82
CA VAL A 419 -12.88 15.51 -3.91
C VAL A 419 -11.84 14.77 -3.08
N ALA A 420 -10.56 15.15 -3.17
CA ALA A 420 -9.49 14.54 -2.38
C ALA A 420 -9.73 14.74 -0.87
N TRP A 421 -10.14 15.95 -0.45
CA TRP A 421 -10.47 16.24 0.94
C TRP A 421 -11.68 15.41 1.41
N SER A 422 -12.75 15.34 0.62
CA SER A 422 -13.93 14.56 1.01
C SER A 422 -13.61 13.06 1.13
N ASN A 423 -12.79 12.51 0.25
CA ASN A 423 -12.33 11.12 0.32
C ASN A 423 -11.51 10.86 1.60
N ALA A 424 -10.67 11.82 2.02
CA ALA A 424 -9.92 11.73 3.27
C ALA A 424 -10.83 11.76 4.51
N ILE A 425 -11.85 12.63 4.53
CA ILE A 425 -12.89 12.66 5.59
C ILE A 425 -13.60 11.31 5.67
N LEU A 426 -14.08 10.79 4.54
CA LEU A 426 -14.83 9.52 4.51
C LEU A 426 -13.96 8.31 4.87
N ALA A 427 -12.67 8.34 4.53
CA ALA A 427 -11.73 7.33 4.97
C ALA A 427 -11.53 7.37 6.50
N ARG A 428 -11.43 8.58 7.07
CA ARG A 428 -11.35 8.79 8.53
C ARG A 428 -12.64 8.36 9.23
N ASP A 429 -13.81 8.70 8.70
CA ASP A 429 -15.12 8.26 9.21
C ASP A 429 -15.23 6.74 9.24
N ALA A 430 -14.71 6.07 8.21
CA ALA A 430 -14.64 4.62 8.13
C ALA A 430 -13.50 4.00 8.97
N GLY A 431 -12.83 4.77 9.82
CA GLY A 431 -11.73 4.29 10.67
C GLY A 431 -10.46 3.90 9.90
N ARG A 432 -10.35 4.27 8.63
CA ARG A 432 -9.17 3.95 7.81
C ARG A 432 -8.07 5.00 8.01
N PRO A 433 -6.80 4.59 8.10
CA PRO A 433 -5.69 5.53 8.18
C PRO A 433 -5.67 6.41 6.92
N VAL A 434 -5.57 7.72 7.12
CA VAL A 434 -5.47 8.69 6.03
C VAL A 434 -4.03 9.18 5.99
N SER A 435 -3.29 8.70 5.00
CA SER A 435 -1.89 9.06 4.80
C SER A 435 -1.62 9.50 3.37
N ALA A 436 -0.65 10.39 3.22
CA ALA A 436 -0.09 10.72 1.92
C ALA A 436 0.74 9.54 1.36
N ILE A 437 1.13 9.63 0.10
CA ILE A 437 1.93 8.58 -0.58
C ILE A 437 3.27 8.32 0.14
N ASP A 438 3.84 9.34 0.78
CA ASP A 438 5.08 9.22 1.56
C ASP A 438 4.88 8.67 2.99
N GLY A 439 3.64 8.30 3.34
CA GLY A 439 3.28 7.78 4.66
C GLY A 439 3.05 8.85 5.73
N SER A 440 3.18 10.15 5.42
CA SER A 440 2.83 11.21 6.35
C SER A 440 1.32 11.25 6.61
N ALA A 441 0.91 11.49 7.87
CA ALA A 441 -0.49 11.56 8.24
C ALA A 441 -1.19 12.74 7.54
N LEU A 442 -2.37 12.48 6.98
CA LEU A 442 -3.25 13.51 6.43
C LEU A 442 -4.34 13.85 7.45
N ASP A 443 -4.41 15.11 7.84
CA ASP A 443 -5.50 15.61 8.67
C ASP A 443 -6.45 16.48 7.82
N PRO A 444 -7.65 15.98 7.46
CA PRO A 444 -8.65 16.74 6.77
C PRO A 444 -9.33 17.70 7.77
N ASP A 445 -8.80 18.90 7.87
CA ASP A 445 -9.23 19.94 8.80
C ASP A 445 -10.42 20.79 8.28
N VAL A 446 -11.02 21.52 9.19
CA VAL A 446 -12.14 22.45 8.96
C VAL A 446 -11.73 23.64 8.09
N SER A 447 -10.44 24.04 8.13
CA SER A 447 -9.95 25.23 7.42
C SER A 447 -10.14 25.11 5.91
N TYR A 448 -10.08 23.89 5.38
CA TYR A 448 -10.34 23.66 3.97
C TYR A 448 -11.84 23.82 3.60
N ALA A 449 -12.76 23.45 4.48
CA ALA A 449 -14.18 23.72 4.27
C ALA A 449 -14.48 25.24 4.26
N GLN A 450 -13.79 26.00 5.13
CA GLN A 450 -13.86 27.48 5.12
C GLN A 450 -13.31 28.04 3.80
N TRP A 451 -12.18 27.52 3.32
CA TRP A 451 -11.58 27.91 2.04
C TRP A 451 -12.53 27.62 0.86
N MET A 452 -13.18 26.44 0.84
CA MET A 452 -14.19 26.08 -0.17
C MET A 452 -15.36 27.06 -0.16
N LEU A 453 -15.89 27.40 1.01
CA LEU A 453 -17.00 28.35 1.14
C LEU A 453 -16.63 29.76 0.63
N ALA A 454 -15.44 30.22 0.96
CA ALA A 454 -14.93 31.51 0.47
C ALA A 454 -14.75 31.52 -1.06
N GLY A 455 -14.28 30.42 -1.63
CA GLY A 455 -14.06 30.26 -3.06
C GLY A 455 -15.33 30.19 -3.93
N LEU A 456 -16.50 30.00 -3.31
CA LEU A 456 -17.79 30.04 -4.05
C LEU A 456 -18.20 31.46 -4.45
N GLN A 457 -17.59 32.51 -3.90
CA GLN A 457 -17.89 33.91 -4.21
C GLN A 457 -17.11 34.44 -5.44
N GLY A 458 -16.19 33.65 -6.00
CA GLY A 458 -15.40 34.01 -7.19
C GLY A 458 -16.10 33.69 -8.49
N SER A 459 -15.69 34.39 -9.58
CA SER A 459 -16.16 34.09 -10.93
C SER A 459 -15.60 32.74 -11.40
N PRO A 460 -16.35 31.96 -12.24
CA PRO A 460 -15.83 30.71 -12.80
C PRO A 460 -14.61 30.98 -13.68
N GLU A 461 -13.51 30.34 -13.40
CA GLU A 461 -12.30 30.40 -14.21
C GLU A 461 -12.34 29.34 -15.33
N ALA A 462 -11.70 29.64 -16.47
CA ALA A 462 -11.62 28.70 -17.58
C ALA A 462 -10.72 27.52 -17.20
N SER A 463 -11.23 26.30 -17.30
CA SER A 463 -10.47 25.07 -17.01
C SER A 463 -9.49 24.67 -18.14
N PRO A 464 -8.40 24.01 -17.84
CA PRO A 464 -7.87 23.74 -16.50
C PRO A 464 -7.19 24.98 -15.88
N VAL A 465 -7.29 25.10 -14.54
CA VAL A 465 -6.76 26.23 -13.79
C VAL A 465 -5.55 25.77 -12.97
N VAL A 466 -4.54 26.63 -12.87
CA VAL A 466 -3.42 26.41 -11.94
C VAL A 466 -3.80 26.96 -10.57
N HIS A 467 -4.22 26.08 -9.67
CA HIS A 467 -4.61 26.43 -8.31
C HIS A 467 -3.41 26.37 -7.35
N ALA A 468 -2.65 27.47 -7.26
CA ALA A 468 -1.50 27.54 -6.35
C ALA A 468 -1.89 27.48 -4.86
N THR A 469 -3.12 27.85 -4.51
CA THR A 469 -3.63 27.95 -3.14
C THR A 469 -4.46 26.76 -2.66
N ASP A 470 -4.83 25.84 -3.56
CA ASP A 470 -5.56 24.63 -3.18
C ASP A 470 -4.60 23.58 -2.62
N VAL A 471 -4.53 23.53 -1.29
CA VAL A 471 -3.61 22.65 -0.58
C VAL A 471 -3.93 21.15 -0.79
N TRP A 472 -5.20 20.79 -1.05
CA TRP A 472 -5.58 19.40 -1.24
C TRP A 472 -5.25 18.84 -2.62
N LEU A 473 -4.81 19.66 -3.55
CA LEU A 473 -4.14 19.20 -4.76
C LEU A 473 -2.72 18.65 -4.46
N ARG A 474 -2.13 18.97 -3.28
CA ARG A 474 -0.74 18.66 -2.94
C ARG A 474 -0.61 17.71 -1.76
N ARG A 475 -1.42 17.87 -0.72
CA ARG A 475 -1.39 17.07 0.52
C ARG A 475 -1.38 15.56 0.30
N PRO A 476 -2.17 14.97 -0.63
CA PRO A 476 -2.15 13.51 -0.85
C PRO A 476 -0.79 12.93 -1.27
N PHE A 477 0.13 13.74 -1.71
CA PHE A 477 1.45 13.30 -2.16
C PHE A 477 2.56 13.54 -1.13
N GLY A 478 2.31 14.34 -0.08
CA GLY A 478 3.27 14.63 0.97
C GLY A 478 4.57 15.23 0.43
N GLY A 479 5.71 14.78 0.96
CA GLY A 479 7.04 15.17 0.50
C GLY A 479 7.58 14.36 -0.68
N ALA A 480 6.82 13.38 -1.19
CA ALA A 480 7.25 12.55 -2.32
C ALA A 480 7.38 13.33 -3.65
N ILE A 481 6.68 14.45 -3.76
CA ILE A 481 6.64 15.29 -4.96
C ILE A 481 6.95 16.72 -4.58
N HIS A 482 7.83 17.37 -5.36
CA HIS A 482 8.15 18.77 -5.19
C HIS A 482 7.34 19.60 -6.19
N PHE A 483 6.67 20.62 -5.70
CA PHE A 483 5.90 21.55 -6.50
C PHE A 483 6.78 22.75 -6.84
N GLU A 484 6.60 23.31 -8.04
CA GLU A 484 7.34 24.49 -8.47
C GLU A 484 6.97 25.70 -7.59
N ASP A 485 7.99 26.55 -7.38
CA ASP A 485 7.84 27.77 -6.61
C ASP A 485 6.95 28.80 -7.33
N GLN A 486 6.40 29.74 -6.59
CA GLN A 486 5.53 30.78 -7.15
C GLN A 486 6.25 31.65 -8.22
N ASP A 487 7.58 31.74 -8.14
CA ASP A 487 8.38 32.50 -9.09
C ASP A 487 8.37 31.91 -10.52
N VAL A 488 8.09 30.62 -10.65
CA VAL A 488 7.99 29.92 -11.94
C VAL A 488 6.64 30.21 -12.63
N LEU A 489 5.58 30.46 -11.84
CA LEU A 489 4.20 30.60 -12.35
C LEU A 489 4.03 31.68 -13.42
N PRO A 490 4.60 32.92 -13.29
CA PRO A 490 4.42 33.96 -14.30
C PRO A 490 4.93 33.57 -15.69
N ALA A 491 5.99 32.74 -15.75
CA ALA A 491 6.54 32.25 -17.02
C ALA A 491 5.86 30.97 -17.52
N ALA A 492 5.39 30.11 -16.61
CA ALA A 492 4.75 28.84 -16.94
C ALA A 492 3.28 29.01 -17.40
N LEU A 493 2.55 30.01 -16.91
CA LEU A 493 1.16 30.24 -17.31
C LEU A 493 0.99 30.55 -18.81
N PRO A 494 1.77 31.44 -19.45
CA PRO A 494 1.73 31.63 -20.89
C PRO A 494 2.07 30.35 -21.67
N LEU A 495 3.05 29.56 -21.19
CA LEU A 495 3.40 28.27 -21.79
C LEU A 495 2.24 27.28 -21.75
N LEU A 496 1.50 27.22 -20.64
CA LEU A 496 0.29 26.40 -20.53
C LEU A 496 -0.78 26.83 -21.54
N GLN A 497 -0.99 28.15 -21.72
CA GLN A 497 -1.95 28.67 -22.70
C GLN A 497 -1.53 28.33 -24.13
N GLU A 498 -0.25 28.41 -24.44
CA GLU A 498 0.30 28.00 -25.73
C GLU A 498 0.08 26.51 -25.98
N ALA A 499 0.40 25.65 -25.01
CA ALA A 499 0.20 24.22 -25.09
C ALA A 499 -1.28 23.84 -25.31
N LEU A 500 -2.19 24.45 -24.57
CA LEU A 500 -3.65 24.28 -24.78
C LEU A 500 -4.09 24.77 -26.14
N GLY A 501 -3.53 25.89 -26.64
CA GLY A 501 -3.77 26.42 -27.99
C GLY A 501 -3.30 25.46 -29.09
N ILE A 502 -2.18 24.74 -28.90
CA ILE A 502 -1.73 23.69 -29.81
C ILE A 502 -2.73 22.56 -29.90
N LEU A 503 -3.27 22.10 -28.76
CA LEU A 503 -4.31 21.05 -28.71
C LEU A 503 -5.62 21.52 -29.34
N ASP A 504 -6.03 22.79 -29.13
CA ASP A 504 -7.19 23.39 -29.78
C ASP A 504 -7.04 23.45 -31.31
N ALA A 505 -5.85 23.83 -31.79
CA ALA A 505 -5.59 23.89 -33.23
C ALA A 505 -5.53 22.49 -33.85
N TRP A 506 -5.06 21.49 -33.13
CA TRP A 506 -4.98 20.13 -33.62
C TRP A 506 -6.33 19.43 -33.62
N ARG A 507 -7.01 19.34 -32.47
CA ARG A 507 -8.28 18.63 -32.29
C ARG A 507 -9.17 19.37 -31.29
N PRO A 508 -9.99 20.32 -31.73
CA PRO A 508 -10.84 21.14 -30.85
C PRO A 508 -11.81 20.33 -30.00
N ALA A 509 -12.30 19.19 -30.51
CA ALA A 509 -13.20 18.32 -29.75
C ALA A 509 -12.47 17.68 -28.54
N LEU A 510 -11.25 17.14 -28.75
CA LEU A 510 -10.42 16.59 -27.72
C LEU A 510 -10.02 17.63 -26.67
N ALA A 511 -9.63 18.82 -27.11
CA ALA A 511 -9.25 19.91 -26.22
C ALA A 511 -10.43 20.38 -25.33
N ARG A 512 -11.67 20.37 -25.84
CA ARG A 512 -12.88 20.63 -25.03
C ARG A 512 -13.12 19.52 -24.03
N GLU A 513 -12.94 18.25 -24.41
CA GLU A 513 -13.08 17.10 -23.51
C GLU A 513 -12.03 17.12 -22.40
N LEU A 514 -10.76 17.44 -22.73
CA LEU A 514 -9.69 17.65 -21.76
C LEU A 514 -10.11 18.69 -20.71
N ARG A 515 -10.61 19.85 -21.12
CA ARG A 515 -11.05 20.90 -20.20
C ARG A 515 -12.27 20.51 -19.36
N MET A 516 -13.10 19.62 -19.85
CA MET A 516 -14.23 19.09 -19.11
C MET A 516 -13.78 18.13 -18.00
N ILE A 517 -12.87 17.21 -18.32
CA ILE A 517 -12.40 16.16 -17.41
C ILE A 517 -11.34 16.73 -16.47
N CYS A 518 -10.38 17.49 -17.00
CA CYS A 518 -9.23 17.99 -16.26
C CYS A 518 -9.48 19.43 -15.81
N ARG A 519 -9.66 19.62 -14.52
CA ARG A 519 -10.05 20.90 -13.92
C ARG A 519 -8.88 21.66 -13.31
N ALA A 520 -7.82 20.98 -12.92
CA ALA A 520 -6.66 21.58 -12.28
C ALA A 520 -5.34 21.10 -12.91
N VAL A 521 -4.36 21.99 -12.95
CA VAL A 521 -2.96 21.66 -13.30
C VAL A 521 -2.07 22.10 -12.15
N GLN A 522 -1.12 21.27 -11.77
CA GLN A 522 -0.05 21.60 -10.83
C GLN A 522 1.29 21.43 -11.52
N PHE A 523 2.15 22.42 -11.37
CA PHE A 523 3.52 22.34 -11.86
C PHE A 523 4.43 21.70 -10.83
N ILE A 524 5.17 20.68 -11.28
CA ILE A 524 5.99 19.84 -10.43
C ILE A 524 7.41 19.73 -10.96
N ARG A 525 8.32 19.35 -10.06
CA ARG A 525 9.64 18.83 -10.38
C ARG A 525 9.87 17.55 -9.57
N ASP A 526 10.52 16.58 -10.17
CA ASP A 526 10.99 15.39 -9.47
C ASP A 526 12.49 15.51 -9.24
N PRO A 527 12.96 15.79 -8.01
CA PRO A 527 14.37 15.95 -7.71
C PRO A 527 15.18 14.65 -7.84
N ALA A 528 14.49 13.50 -7.86
CA ALA A 528 15.12 12.18 -8.07
C ALA A 528 15.16 11.80 -9.55
N ALA A 529 14.43 12.51 -10.43
CA ALA A 529 14.47 12.26 -11.86
C ALA A 529 15.74 12.85 -12.49
N ASP A 530 16.15 12.25 -13.62
CA ASP A 530 17.16 12.83 -14.50
C ASP A 530 16.73 14.27 -14.83
N PRO A 531 17.59 15.29 -14.63
CA PRO A 531 17.30 16.70 -14.96
C PRO A 531 16.85 16.92 -16.41
N ASP A 532 17.16 15.95 -17.27
CA ASP A 532 16.79 15.96 -18.68
C ASP A 532 15.40 15.33 -18.96
N LYS A 533 14.77 14.74 -17.94
CA LYS A 533 13.50 14.05 -18.08
C LYS A 533 12.34 14.98 -17.75
N ILE A 534 11.40 15.12 -18.69
CA ILE A 534 10.08 15.69 -18.45
C ILE A 534 9.24 14.62 -17.74
N VAL A 535 8.66 14.97 -16.61
CA VAL A 535 7.81 14.07 -15.83
C VAL A 535 6.39 14.62 -15.75
N SER A 536 5.43 13.71 -15.84
CA SER A 536 4.03 13.99 -15.58
C SER A 536 3.39 12.80 -14.89
N PHE A 537 2.34 13.05 -14.14
CA PHE A 537 1.46 12.01 -13.60
C PHE A 537 0.06 12.57 -13.33
N SER A 538 -0.90 11.69 -13.21
CA SER A 538 -2.21 11.94 -12.66
C SER A 538 -2.62 10.76 -11.78
N ASP A 539 -3.44 11.01 -10.77
CA ASP A 539 -3.83 10.00 -9.79
C ASP A 539 -5.35 10.04 -9.55
N ASN A 540 -5.95 8.86 -9.38
CA ASN A 540 -7.38 8.75 -9.12
C ASN A 540 -7.79 9.23 -7.72
N ALA A 541 -6.81 9.39 -6.79
CA ALA A 541 -7.05 10.03 -5.49
C ALA A 541 -7.40 11.51 -5.62
N VAL A 542 -6.94 12.17 -6.72
CA VAL A 542 -7.23 13.58 -7.03
C VAL A 542 -7.79 13.67 -8.45
N PRO A 543 -9.00 13.15 -8.69
CA PRO A 543 -9.55 13.01 -10.04
C PRO A 543 -9.76 14.35 -10.72
N GLY A 544 -9.25 14.46 -11.96
CA GLY A 544 -9.29 15.69 -12.74
C GLY A 544 -8.14 16.68 -12.47
N ALA A 545 -7.13 16.30 -11.69
CA ALA A 545 -5.90 17.05 -11.54
C ALA A 545 -4.76 16.45 -12.39
N LEU A 546 -3.99 17.30 -13.05
CA LEU A 546 -2.83 16.96 -13.85
C LEU A 546 -1.58 17.55 -13.18
N TYR A 547 -0.53 16.75 -13.07
CA TYR A 547 0.76 17.12 -12.47
C TYR A 547 1.81 17.03 -13.56
N VAL A 548 2.38 18.17 -13.95
CA VAL A 548 3.28 18.26 -15.10
C VAL A 548 4.52 19.10 -14.78
N SER A 549 5.69 18.65 -15.20
CA SER A 549 6.89 19.50 -15.12
C SER A 549 6.89 20.53 -16.26
N VAL A 550 7.34 21.72 -15.92
CA VAL A 550 7.47 22.86 -16.87
C VAL A 550 8.90 23.30 -17.03
N MET A 551 9.82 22.75 -16.25
CA MET A 551 11.23 23.06 -16.26
C MET A 551 12.05 21.85 -16.71
N GLN A 552 13.07 22.11 -17.55
CA GLN A 552 14.08 21.14 -17.95
C GLN A 552 15.43 21.87 -18.08
N ARG A 553 16.51 21.35 -17.50
CA ARG A 553 17.85 21.94 -17.54
C ARG A 553 17.90 23.42 -17.11
N GLY A 554 17.05 23.81 -16.17
CA GLY A 554 17.00 25.20 -15.67
C GLY A 554 16.27 26.20 -16.56
N GLY A 555 15.63 25.75 -17.66
CA GLY A 555 14.78 26.56 -18.52
C GLY A 555 13.38 25.97 -18.67
N LEU A 556 12.44 26.75 -19.25
CA LEU A 556 11.11 26.23 -19.58
C LEU A 556 11.21 25.18 -20.70
N ILE A 557 10.34 24.17 -20.65
CA ILE A 557 10.17 23.19 -21.71
C ILE A 557 9.50 23.83 -22.95
N ASP A 558 9.51 23.10 -24.06
CA ASP A 558 8.76 23.52 -25.26
C ASP A 558 7.25 23.33 -25.06
N ALA A 559 6.43 24.20 -25.66
CA ALA A 559 4.98 24.12 -25.56
C ALA A 559 4.40 22.80 -26.11
N TYR A 560 5.04 22.19 -27.11
CA TYR A 560 4.65 20.88 -27.63
C TYR A 560 4.94 19.75 -26.63
N ASP A 561 5.98 19.88 -25.78
CA ASP A 561 6.26 18.96 -24.70
C ASP A 561 5.22 19.05 -23.59
N LEU A 562 4.84 20.27 -23.27
CA LEU A 562 3.77 20.48 -22.30
C LEU A 562 2.42 19.95 -22.84
N ALA A 563 2.14 20.18 -24.13
CA ALA A 563 0.94 19.62 -24.78
C ALA A 563 0.92 18.08 -24.75
N ASP A 564 2.07 17.44 -25.02
CA ASP A 564 2.24 15.97 -24.88
C ASP A 564 1.92 15.52 -23.45
N SER A 565 2.51 16.17 -22.43
CA SER A 565 2.28 15.83 -21.02
C SER A 565 0.81 16.01 -20.60
N LEU A 566 0.18 17.10 -21.01
CA LEU A 566 -1.24 17.35 -20.74
C LEU A 566 -2.14 16.29 -21.40
N LEU A 567 -1.82 15.94 -22.64
CA LEU A 567 -2.54 14.91 -23.40
C LEU A 567 -2.35 13.53 -22.75
N HIS A 568 -1.14 13.21 -22.33
CA HIS A 568 -0.79 11.98 -21.63
C HIS A 568 -1.69 11.78 -20.39
N GLU A 569 -1.69 12.76 -19.52
CA GLU A 569 -2.40 12.66 -18.25
C GLU A 569 -3.93 12.76 -18.41
N TYR A 570 -4.42 13.56 -19.36
CA TYR A 570 -5.83 13.57 -19.71
C TYR A 570 -6.33 12.20 -20.17
N ARG A 571 -5.55 11.47 -20.97
CA ARG A 571 -5.93 10.12 -21.42
C ARG A 571 -6.03 9.15 -20.25
N HIS A 572 -5.15 9.24 -19.25
CA HIS A 572 -5.31 8.48 -18.01
C HIS A 572 -6.62 8.81 -17.30
N GLN A 573 -6.91 10.09 -17.09
CA GLN A 573 -8.14 10.54 -16.44
C GLN A 573 -9.41 10.08 -17.19
N LYS A 574 -9.39 10.13 -18.51
CA LYS A 574 -10.49 9.64 -19.35
C LYS A 574 -10.75 8.14 -19.16
N LEU A 575 -9.69 7.33 -19.17
CA LEU A 575 -9.83 5.88 -18.99
C LEU A 575 -10.34 5.53 -17.59
N TYR A 576 -9.90 6.24 -16.55
CA TYR A 576 -10.43 6.08 -15.20
C TYR A 576 -11.94 6.32 -15.12
N LEU A 577 -12.50 7.27 -15.88
CA LEU A 577 -13.96 7.48 -15.93
C LEU A 577 -14.70 6.25 -16.48
N LEU A 578 -14.16 5.61 -17.51
CA LEU A 578 -14.73 4.39 -18.08
C LEU A 578 -14.62 3.22 -17.10
N GLU A 579 -13.44 3.04 -16.49
CA GLU A 579 -13.17 1.92 -15.59
C GLU A 579 -14.05 1.91 -14.32
N ARG A 580 -14.59 3.07 -13.93
CA ARG A 580 -15.57 3.15 -12.82
C ARG A 580 -16.86 2.37 -13.10
N ILE A 581 -17.25 2.19 -14.36
CA ILE A 581 -18.48 1.50 -14.76
C ILE A 581 -18.22 0.27 -15.63
N ALA A 582 -17.09 0.20 -16.31
CA ALA A 582 -16.71 -0.89 -17.20
C ALA A 582 -15.19 -1.14 -17.10
N PRO A 583 -14.75 -1.88 -16.09
CA PRO A 583 -13.34 -2.26 -15.96
C PRO A 583 -12.84 -2.93 -17.24
N VAL A 584 -11.59 -2.61 -17.66
CA VAL A 584 -11.02 -3.15 -18.90
C VAL A 584 -10.21 -4.43 -18.69
N VAL A 585 -9.77 -4.68 -17.46
CA VAL A 585 -8.99 -5.87 -17.09
C VAL A 585 -9.73 -6.62 -15.98
N GLU A 586 -9.80 -7.96 -16.10
CA GLU A 586 -10.29 -8.82 -15.02
C GLU A 586 -9.38 -8.73 -13.80
N PRO A 587 -9.90 -8.87 -12.58
CA PRO A 587 -9.07 -8.91 -11.38
C PRO A 587 -7.97 -9.98 -11.52
N THR A 588 -6.72 -9.56 -11.37
CA THR A 588 -5.56 -10.45 -11.53
C THR A 588 -4.37 -9.95 -10.73
N THR A 589 -3.62 -10.88 -10.16
CA THR A 589 -2.33 -10.64 -9.50
C THR A 589 -1.16 -10.72 -10.49
N ARG A 590 -1.42 -11.12 -11.73
CA ARG A 590 -0.40 -11.26 -12.77
C ARG A 590 0.21 -9.90 -13.08
N LYS A 591 1.54 -9.83 -13.12
CA LYS A 591 2.29 -8.69 -13.63
C LYS A 591 2.86 -9.00 -15.01
N VAL A 592 2.95 -8.00 -15.87
CA VAL A 592 3.39 -8.11 -17.26
C VAL A 592 4.47 -7.09 -17.57
N VAL A 593 5.27 -7.37 -18.58
CA VAL A 593 6.28 -6.44 -19.09
C VAL A 593 5.56 -5.30 -19.83
N SER A 594 5.98 -4.07 -19.54
CA SER A 594 5.56 -2.87 -20.27
C SER A 594 6.76 -2.30 -21.04
N PRO A 595 6.66 -2.04 -22.36
CA PRO A 595 7.78 -1.47 -23.13
C PRO A 595 8.22 -0.07 -22.67
N TRP A 596 7.44 0.60 -21.84
CA TRP A 596 7.73 1.95 -21.32
C TRP A 596 8.36 1.95 -19.94
N ARG A 597 8.45 0.77 -19.26
CA ARG A 597 8.98 0.65 -17.89
C ARG A 597 9.83 -0.60 -17.76
N GLN A 598 10.83 -0.53 -16.89
CA GLN A 598 11.68 -1.69 -16.59
C GLN A 598 11.02 -2.65 -15.60
N ASP A 599 10.17 -2.15 -14.73
CA ASP A 599 9.43 -2.92 -13.72
C ASP A 599 8.19 -3.62 -14.32
N LEU A 600 7.89 -4.80 -13.80
CA LEU A 600 6.66 -5.51 -14.15
C LEU A 600 5.45 -4.78 -13.57
N ARG A 601 4.38 -4.63 -14.37
CA ARG A 601 3.18 -3.90 -14.01
C ARG A 601 1.92 -4.75 -14.09
N PRO A 602 0.84 -4.37 -13.36
CA PRO A 602 -0.47 -4.95 -13.58
C PRO A 602 -0.90 -4.76 -15.06
N PRO A 603 -1.68 -5.71 -15.64
CA PRO A 603 -2.21 -5.57 -17.00
C PRO A 603 -3.01 -4.28 -17.23
N SER A 604 -3.70 -3.74 -16.21
CA SER A 604 -4.34 -2.42 -16.27
C SER A 604 -3.36 -1.30 -16.56
N GLY A 605 -2.19 -1.30 -15.93
CA GLY A 605 -1.14 -0.32 -16.22
C GLY A 605 -0.58 -0.41 -17.64
N LEU A 606 -0.51 -1.63 -18.22
CA LEU A 606 -0.17 -1.82 -19.64
C LEU A 606 -1.29 -1.30 -20.56
N PHE A 607 -2.56 -1.57 -20.20
CA PHE A 607 -3.72 -1.09 -20.94
C PHE A 607 -3.77 0.44 -20.99
N HIS A 608 -3.58 1.08 -19.82
CA HIS A 608 -3.47 2.54 -19.72
C HIS A 608 -2.35 3.08 -20.62
N ALA A 609 -1.16 2.47 -20.61
CA ALA A 609 -0.07 2.91 -21.47
C ALA A 609 -0.45 2.83 -22.96
N ILE A 610 -1.06 1.73 -23.41
CA ILE A 610 -1.52 1.60 -24.80
C ILE A 610 -2.54 2.70 -25.15
N PHE A 611 -3.53 2.93 -24.28
CA PHE A 611 -4.57 3.94 -24.48
C PHE A 611 -4.01 5.36 -24.61
N VAL A 612 -2.98 5.66 -23.85
CA VAL A 612 -2.26 6.94 -23.87
C VAL A 612 -1.40 7.05 -25.14
N PHE A 613 -0.55 6.06 -25.40
CA PHE A 613 0.45 6.18 -26.47
C PHE A 613 -0.14 6.07 -27.88
N VAL A 614 -1.30 5.48 -28.05
CA VAL A 614 -2.05 5.57 -29.33
C VAL A 614 -2.39 7.02 -29.65
N GLU A 615 -2.85 7.81 -28.69
CA GLU A 615 -3.15 9.23 -28.89
C GLU A 615 -1.91 10.11 -29.05
N LEU A 616 -0.86 9.85 -28.25
CA LEU A 616 0.41 10.55 -28.37
C LEU A 616 1.07 10.34 -29.75
N ARG A 617 0.93 9.12 -30.29
CA ARG A 617 1.36 8.82 -31.65
C ARG A 617 0.66 9.70 -32.68
N ARG A 618 -0.67 9.87 -32.58
CA ARG A 618 -1.43 10.79 -33.46
C ARG A 618 -1.00 12.23 -33.30
N PHE A 619 -0.73 12.66 -32.07
CA PHE A 619 -0.22 14.01 -31.79
C PHE A 619 1.15 14.22 -32.44
N TRP A 620 2.11 13.34 -32.26
CA TRP A 620 3.44 13.48 -32.87
C TRP A 620 3.42 13.33 -34.39
N LYS A 621 2.47 12.57 -34.95
CA LYS A 621 2.20 12.54 -36.41
C LYS A 621 1.75 13.91 -36.92
N TYR A 622 0.85 14.57 -36.17
CA TYR A 622 0.46 15.95 -36.47
C TYR A 622 1.63 16.91 -36.36
N VAL A 623 2.39 16.89 -35.27
CA VAL A 623 3.57 17.74 -35.08
C VAL A 623 4.59 17.57 -36.22
N ASN A 624 4.82 16.33 -36.64
CA ASN A 624 5.69 16.04 -37.79
C ASN A 624 5.17 16.64 -39.10
N SER A 625 3.83 16.69 -39.29
CA SER A 625 3.21 17.27 -40.48
C SER A 625 3.33 18.81 -40.55
N LEU A 626 3.56 19.47 -39.42
CA LEU A 626 3.77 20.93 -39.36
C LEU A 626 5.13 21.35 -39.91
N ASN A 627 6.04 20.42 -40.10
CA ASN A 627 7.35 20.63 -40.70
C ASN A 627 8.19 21.70 -40.00
N LEU A 628 8.14 21.75 -38.68
CA LEU A 628 8.89 22.70 -37.85
C LEU A 628 10.32 22.20 -37.66
N ASP A 629 11.34 22.87 -38.23
CA ASP A 629 12.73 22.44 -38.25
C ASP A 629 13.25 22.00 -36.87
N ARG A 630 12.88 22.75 -35.82
CA ARG A 630 13.27 22.46 -34.42
C ARG A 630 12.66 21.17 -33.85
N LEU A 631 11.53 20.68 -34.40
CA LEU A 631 10.78 19.53 -33.87
C LEU A 631 10.81 18.32 -34.81
N ASN A 632 11.16 18.45 -36.07
CA ASN A 632 11.09 17.38 -37.06
C ASN A 632 11.84 16.11 -36.62
N ARG A 633 13.08 16.25 -36.22
CA ARG A 633 13.90 15.11 -35.78
C ARG A 633 13.31 14.44 -34.54
N ARG A 634 12.80 15.23 -33.61
CA ARG A 634 12.19 14.76 -32.40
C ARG A 634 10.87 14.02 -32.68
N ALA A 635 10.00 14.62 -33.50
CA ALA A 635 8.73 14.01 -33.87
C ALA A 635 8.95 12.67 -34.57
N GLN A 636 9.92 12.57 -35.48
CA GLN A 636 10.28 11.32 -36.12
C GLN A 636 10.76 10.26 -35.12
N ASN A 637 11.63 10.64 -34.18
CA ASN A 637 12.12 9.72 -33.16
C ASN A 637 10.98 9.22 -32.26
N GLN A 638 10.09 10.11 -31.83
CA GLN A 638 8.92 9.75 -31.03
C GLN A 638 8.01 8.79 -31.76
N LEU A 639 7.76 8.99 -33.04
CA LEU A 639 6.93 8.10 -33.86
C LEU A 639 7.54 6.69 -33.97
N VAL A 640 8.83 6.59 -34.31
CA VAL A 640 9.52 5.31 -34.47
C VAL A 640 9.56 4.52 -33.15
N ASP A 641 9.86 5.20 -32.05
CA ASP A 641 9.90 4.58 -30.72
C ASP A 641 8.50 4.12 -30.27
N THR A 642 7.49 4.97 -30.44
CA THR A 642 6.10 4.66 -30.07
C THR A 642 5.55 3.51 -30.91
N ASP A 643 5.78 3.48 -32.24
CA ASP A 643 5.35 2.40 -33.13
C ASP A 643 5.96 1.04 -32.72
N THR A 644 7.20 1.05 -32.28
CA THR A 644 7.87 -0.17 -31.82
C THR A 644 7.28 -0.66 -30.51
N ARG A 645 7.15 0.21 -29.54
CA ARG A 645 6.61 -0.11 -28.20
C ARG A 645 5.15 -0.51 -28.25
N LEU A 646 4.33 0.13 -29.05
CA LEU A 646 2.92 -0.26 -29.22
C LEU A 646 2.78 -1.68 -29.76
N ARG A 647 3.57 -2.06 -30.76
CA ARG A 647 3.55 -3.45 -31.27
C ARG A 647 3.86 -4.48 -30.19
N GLU A 648 4.90 -4.25 -29.39
CA GLU A 648 5.27 -5.13 -28.27
C GLU A 648 4.19 -5.14 -27.18
N ALA A 649 3.61 -3.98 -26.87
CA ALA A 649 2.57 -3.83 -25.87
C ALA A 649 1.30 -4.61 -26.26
N PHE A 650 0.83 -4.52 -27.51
CA PHE A 650 -0.34 -5.26 -27.98
C PHE A 650 -0.09 -6.78 -27.95
N GLN A 651 1.12 -7.25 -28.30
CA GLN A 651 1.48 -8.67 -28.18
C GLN A 651 1.41 -9.17 -26.73
N THR A 652 1.78 -8.33 -25.78
CA THR A 652 1.68 -8.62 -24.35
C THR A 652 0.24 -8.57 -23.88
N LEU A 653 -0.51 -7.52 -24.27
CA LEU A 653 -1.91 -7.32 -23.91
C LEU A 653 -2.82 -8.46 -24.37
N ALA A 654 -2.57 -9.03 -25.55
CA ALA A 654 -3.31 -10.17 -26.10
C ALA A 654 -3.27 -11.42 -25.19
N LYS A 655 -2.31 -11.49 -24.26
CA LYS A 655 -2.14 -12.58 -23.29
C LYS A 655 -2.70 -12.23 -21.90
N CYS A 656 -3.28 -11.04 -21.74
CA CYS A 656 -3.82 -10.55 -20.46
C CYS A 656 -5.30 -10.93 -20.31
N PRO A 657 -5.78 -11.11 -19.06
CA PRO A 657 -7.19 -11.35 -18.79
C PRO A 657 -7.99 -10.05 -18.95
N LEU A 658 -8.57 -9.83 -20.11
CA LEU A 658 -9.40 -8.65 -20.40
C LEU A 658 -10.88 -8.96 -20.20
N THR A 659 -11.62 -7.98 -19.71
CA THR A 659 -13.09 -8.02 -19.66
C THR A 659 -13.70 -7.94 -21.08
N GLY A 660 -15.01 -8.05 -21.22
CA GLY A 660 -15.69 -7.79 -22.49
C GLY A 660 -15.44 -6.38 -23.02
N ALA A 661 -15.55 -5.37 -22.14
CA ALA A 661 -15.26 -3.97 -22.48
C ALA A 661 -13.77 -3.79 -22.84
N GLY A 662 -12.87 -4.42 -22.11
CA GLY A 662 -11.42 -4.37 -22.37
C GLY A 662 -11.07 -4.97 -23.73
N ARG A 663 -11.61 -6.12 -24.10
CA ARG A 663 -11.40 -6.72 -25.43
C ARG A 663 -11.90 -5.83 -26.57
N SER A 664 -13.08 -5.26 -26.38
CA SER A 664 -13.68 -4.37 -27.38
C SER A 664 -12.87 -3.07 -27.54
N LEU A 665 -12.43 -2.46 -26.43
CA LEU A 665 -11.61 -1.24 -26.48
C LEU A 665 -10.20 -1.54 -27.04
N ALA A 666 -9.59 -2.69 -26.70
CA ALA A 666 -8.31 -3.10 -27.26
C ALA A 666 -8.36 -3.25 -28.78
N ALA A 667 -9.44 -3.84 -29.32
CA ALA A 667 -9.64 -3.95 -30.76
C ALA A 667 -9.77 -2.57 -31.44
N VAL A 668 -10.45 -1.61 -30.80
CA VAL A 668 -10.53 -0.21 -31.28
C VAL A 668 -9.14 0.42 -31.29
N LEU A 669 -8.36 0.24 -30.22
CA LEU A 669 -7.01 0.80 -30.09
C LEU A 669 -6.03 0.17 -31.12
N GLU A 670 -6.16 -1.11 -31.44
CA GLU A 670 -5.34 -1.75 -32.47
C GLU A 670 -5.59 -1.14 -33.88
N VAL A 671 -6.83 -0.82 -34.20
CA VAL A 671 -7.18 -0.10 -35.44
C VAL A 671 -6.60 1.29 -35.42
N ALA A 672 -6.83 2.02 -34.36
CA ALA A 672 -6.36 3.39 -34.16
C ALA A 672 -4.83 3.54 -34.19
N ALA A 673 -4.10 2.52 -33.72
CA ALA A 673 -2.63 2.49 -33.77
C ALA A 673 -2.06 2.29 -35.19
N ARG A 674 -2.86 1.81 -36.13
CA ARG A 674 -2.46 1.62 -37.55
C ARG A 674 -2.72 2.85 -38.42
N GLU A 675 -3.64 3.73 -38.01
CA GLU A 675 -3.90 5.02 -38.65
C GLU A 675 -2.75 6.02 -38.46
#